data_26e04acb300feb98fc679a63016c671f
#
_entry.id   26e04acb300feb98fc679a63016c671f
#
_cell.length_a   1.000
_cell.length_b   1.000
_cell.length_c   1.000
_cell.angle_alpha   90.00
_cell.angle_beta   90.00
_cell.angle_gamma   90.00
#
_symmetry.space_group_name_H-M   'P 1'
#
loop_
_entity.id
_entity.type
_entity.pdbx_description
1 polymer ?
#
loop_
_entity_poly.entity_id
_entity_poly.type
_entity_poly.pdbx_seq_one_letter_code
_entity_poly.pdbx_strand_id
1 'polypeptide(L)'
;MQIDPADALRLDVLHALGTSATGASFATSSGDVLDVQCYGAGAFRLRVGPAARADYGIVAARPQAATTTQSARGAWAIAAGDARLDIASGPLAFRLLWKDRLVLCSATDHDRTGAPRLPALGRVRQGGLWSAAFALATGEPVYGLGEKFGALDKRGQLLQSRVEDAQDVNTSRSGTNTPFAWSVGTTQGAWGVYVHTPADVTHAIGHPDWSHRSYALVVEDDALDLFVFAGDQPASILDLYTQITGRPAPVPRWSLGLALVRARDEAPDASAVAATRFRERRISADVVALAGDAFGDFAASIVEGANAAEAPAWLAKLRERAFRLCLRETAEVDVDSPLFHELASQQYLLATDEGEPYICARAEGDEAQATWREFALVDFTHADAFAWWRDAHASVFEAGIDVVSVEARTEVPDDVAAWNGDAGSRLSNAYALLHTRCGFEATARYRTPGGGAPAIFATAGWTGSQRTPLAIGPFAQADWEGLAATLRGALSSGMSGVACYAATVGTDLGERAPPELFVRWLQAAVFLSHLRLAGGGDRDPWLYGADAEGIARKWLTFRYRLIPYLEQAITEATRTGMPVARAMALAFPESRLVRDFETQFMCGDALLVAPILREGGEIDVALPPGAWYDLNTRARYAGSQVLRYAAKLDQFPVFGREGYALPLGRGVQHTGEIASDLPLEALWVFGKPVRPLEGFRQARVESDRIAGFTVRALLNVDVQVFGDASSVTVLPL
;
A
#
# COMPACT_ATOMS: atom_id res chain seq x y z
N MET A 1 19.83 12.10 13.93
CA MET A 1 20.68 11.82 15.13
C MET A 1 21.10 10.37 15.07
N GLN A 2 22.40 10.03 15.19
CA GLN A 2 22.84 8.63 15.21
C GLN A 2 22.63 8.12 16.64
N ILE A 3 21.54 7.38 16.84
CA ILE A 3 21.18 6.82 18.16
C ILE A 3 21.81 5.44 18.25
N ASP A 4 22.61 5.20 19.32
CA ASP A 4 23.10 3.85 19.62
C ASP A 4 22.09 3.18 20.61
N PRO A 5 21.35 2.16 20.17
CA PRO A 5 20.42 1.44 21.06
C PRO A 5 21.12 0.74 22.23
N ALA A 6 22.44 0.55 22.16
CA ALA A 6 23.23 0.03 23.28
C ALA A 6 23.22 0.99 24.49
N ASP A 7 22.96 2.29 24.27
CA ASP A 7 22.80 3.29 25.31
C ASP A 7 21.40 3.26 25.97
N ALA A 8 20.53 2.36 25.55
CA ALA A 8 19.20 2.23 26.14
C ALA A 8 19.25 1.59 27.54
N LEU A 9 18.62 2.26 28.50
CA LEU A 9 18.37 1.69 29.81
C LEU A 9 17.39 0.53 29.67
N ARG A 10 17.83 -0.65 30.10
CA ARG A 10 17.03 -1.85 30.08
C ARG A 10 15.83 -1.73 31.01
N LEU A 11 14.67 -2.16 30.53
CA LEU A 11 13.52 -2.41 31.38
C LEU A 11 13.59 -3.81 31.98
N ASP A 12 13.33 -3.89 33.29
CA ASP A 12 13.08 -5.14 33.98
C ASP A 12 11.66 -5.14 34.55
N VAL A 13 11.00 -6.30 34.49
CA VAL A 13 9.71 -6.50 35.16
C VAL A 13 9.97 -6.82 36.64
N LEU A 14 9.40 -6.04 37.53
CA LEU A 14 9.56 -6.20 38.98
C LEU A 14 8.53 -7.18 39.55
N HIS A 15 7.24 -6.96 39.24
CA HIS A 15 6.13 -7.81 39.65
C HIS A 15 4.89 -7.54 38.83
N ALA A 16 3.95 -8.47 38.85
CA ALA A 16 2.64 -8.24 38.23
C ALA A 16 1.77 -7.35 39.11
N LEU A 17 1.12 -6.38 38.49
CA LEU A 17 0.13 -5.50 39.14
C LEU A 17 -1.26 -6.11 39.15
N GLY A 18 -1.59 -6.92 38.12
CA GLY A 18 -2.86 -7.59 38.01
C GLY A 18 -3.03 -8.34 36.69
N THR A 19 -4.07 -9.15 36.62
CA THR A 19 -4.51 -9.85 35.43
C THR A 19 -5.93 -9.42 35.06
N SER A 20 -6.24 -9.41 33.77
CA SER A 20 -7.57 -9.14 33.23
C SER A 20 -8.04 -10.31 32.36
N ALA A 21 -9.26 -10.24 31.85
CA ALA A 21 -9.78 -11.21 30.89
C ALA A 21 -9.01 -11.20 29.55
N THR A 22 -8.24 -10.14 29.27
CA THR A 22 -7.54 -9.94 27.99
C THR A 22 -6.01 -9.96 28.12
N GLY A 23 -5.45 -10.03 29.33
CA GLY A 23 -3.99 -9.99 29.52
C GLY A 23 -3.54 -9.68 30.95
N ALA A 24 -2.40 -9.02 31.08
CA ALA A 24 -1.79 -8.69 32.38
C ALA A 24 -1.01 -7.37 32.33
N SER A 25 -0.88 -6.70 33.49
CA SER A 25 -0.10 -5.48 33.69
C SER A 25 1.05 -5.74 34.67
N PHE A 26 2.21 -5.13 34.42
CA PHE A 26 3.44 -5.34 35.18
C PHE A 26 4.08 -4.00 35.57
N ALA A 27 4.57 -3.90 36.80
CA ALA A 27 5.47 -2.83 37.22
C ALA A 27 6.86 -3.05 36.63
N THR A 28 7.47 -1.98 36.09
CA THR A 28 8.81 -2.02 35.54
C THR A 28 9.84 -1.26 36.37
N SER A 29 11.12 -1.50 36.11
CA SER A 29 12.23 -0.82 36.79
C SER A 29 12.32 0.67 36.47
N SER A 30 11.69 1.17 35.41
CA SER A 30 11.59 2.60 35.09
C SER A 30 10.47 3.31 35.86
N GLY A 31 9.60 2.58 36.56
CA GLY A 31 8.39 3.11 37.19
C GLY A 31 7.16 3.14 36.25
N ASP A 32 7.35 2.87 35.00
CA ASP A 32 6.24 2.75 34.03
C ASP A 32 5.53 1.40 34.18
N VAL A 33 4.31 1.31 33.66
CA VAL A 33 3.53 0.07 33.59
C VAL A 33 3.67 -0.55 32.21
N LEU A 34 4.05 -1.83 32.16
CA LEU A 34 3.98 -2.64 30.96
C LEU A 34 2.63 -3.35 30.91
N ASP A 35 1.76 -2.94 29.98
CA ASP A 35 0.51 -3.61 29.70
C ASP A 35 0.68 -4.59 28.54
N VAL A 36 0.18 -5.80 28.73
CA VAL A 36 0.16 -6.84 27.68
C VAL A 36 -1.25 -7.32 27.49
N GLN A 37 -1.75 -7.18 26.27
CA GLN A 37 -3.13 -7.51 25.90
C GLN A 37 -3.18 -8.38 24.66
N CYS A 38 -4.14 -9.30 24.62
CA CYS A 38 -4.45 -10.12 23.45
C CYS A 38 -5.41 -9.39 22.52
N TYR A 39 -5.14 -9.44 21.22
CA TYR A 39 -5.99 -8.87 20.15
C TYR A 39 -6.50 -9.94 19.17
N GLY A 40 -6.41 -11.20 19.54
CA GLY A 40 -6.87 -12.35 18.75
C GLY A 40 -5.93 -13.53 18.83
N ALA A 41 -6.31 -14.64 18.22
CA ALA A 41 -5.50 -15.84 18.16
C ALA A 41 -4.25 -15.61 17.29
N GLY A 42 -3.18 -15.12 17.88
CA GLY A 42 -1.92 -14.80 17.19
C GLY A 42 -1.49 -13.35 17.27
N ALA A 43 -2.21 -12.47 17.96
CA ALA A 43 -1.85 -11.06 18.08
C ALA A 43 -1.83 -10.60 19.54
N PHE A 44 -0.70 -10.02 19.97
CA PHE A 44 -0.53 -9.46 21.31
C PHE A 44 0.00 -8.03 21.20
N ARG A 45 -0.51 -7.15 22.06
CA ARG A 45 -0.04 -5.77 22.22
C ARG A 45 0.77 -5.66 23.51
N LEU A 46 1.96 -5.07 23.42
CA LEU A 46 2.83 -4.73 24.52
C LEU A 46 2.96 -3.21 24.56
N ARG A 47 2.49 -2.57 25.61
CA ARG A 47 2.56 -1.13 25.74
C ARG A 47 3.25 -0.72 27.05
N VAL A 48 4.21 0.23 26.98
CA VAL A 48 4.88 0.81 28.13
C VAL A 48 5.07 2.32 27.94
N GLY A 49 4.92 3.08 29.02
CA GLY A 49 5.00 4.54 29.02
C GLY A 49 3.73 5.22 29.51
N PRO A 50 3.62 6.56 29.39
CA PRO A 50 2.48 7.34 29.86
C PRO A 50 1.15 6.92 29.23
N ALA A 51 0.05 7.49 29.68
CA ALA A 51 -1.28 7.23 29.15
C ALA A 51 -1.32 7.45 27.62
N ALA A 52 -2.15 6.66 26.92
CA ALA A 52 -2.26 6.78 25.47
C ALA A 52 -2.75 8.18 25.07
N ARG A 53 -2.02 8.81 24.13
CA ARG A 53 -2.46 9.99 23.40
C ARG A 53 -3.41 9.60 22.27
N ALA A 54 -3.87 10.57 21.49
CA ALA A 54 -4.67 10.32 20.30
C ALA A 54 -3.95 9.33 19.35
N ASP A 55 -4.66 8.27 18.94
CA ASP A 55 -4.15 7.26 18.01
C ASP A 55 -4.61 7.51 16.57
N TYR A 56 -5.26 8.64 16.33
CA TYR A 56 -5.82 9.05 15.04
C TYR A 56 -6.77 8.01 14.40
N GLY A 57 -7.33 7.11 15.22
CA GLY A 57 -8.19 6.02 14.77
C GLY A 57 -7.44 4.92 14.01
N ILE A 58 -6.13 4.77 14.22
CA ILE A 58 -5.32 3.74 13.55
C ILE A 58 -5.76 2.33 13.95
N VAL A 59 -5.91 2.08 15.27
CA VAL A 59 -6.34 0.78 15.77
C VAL A 59 -7.86 0.66 15.72
N ALA A 60 -8.36 -0.23 14.85
CA ALA A 60 -9.79 -0.51 14.68
C ALA A 60 -10.30 -1.66 15.58
N ALA A 61 -9.40 -2.56 15.99
CA ALA A 61 -9.75 -3.74 16.79
C ALA A 61 -9.79 -3.43 18.29
N ARG A 62 -10.43 -4.33 19.04
CA ARG A 62 -10.48 -4.30 20.51
C ARG A 62 -9.78 -5.52 21.10
N PRO A 63 -9.24 -5.44 22.33
CA PRO A 63 -8.70 -6.58 23.05
C PRO A 63 -9.70 -7.73 23.13
N GLN A 64 -9.18 -8.96 23.01
CA GLN A 64 -9.95 -10.20 23.05
C GLN A 64 -9.54 -11.07 24.26
N ALA A 65 -10.37 -12.02 24.61
CA ALA A 65 -10.13 -12.90 25.74
C ALA A 65 -8.87 -13.75 25.56
N ALA A 66 -8.11 -13.88 26.65
CA ALA A 66 -6.90 -14.70 26.73
C ALA A 66 -6.81 -15.43 28.08
N THR A 67 -6.06 -16.52 28.12
CA THR A 67 -5.74 -17.23 29.35
C THR A 67 -4.39 -16.74 29.87
N THR A 68 -4.36 -16.17 31.06
CA THR A 68 -3.14 -15.73 31.72
C THR A 68 -2.75 -16.67 32.82
N THR A 69 -1.54 -17.19 32.83
CA THR A 69 -1.01 -18.11 33.84
C THR A 69 0.38 -17.67 34.31
N GLN A 70 0.71 -17.96 35.54
CA GLN A 70 2.04 -17.74 36.10
C GLN A 70 2.71 -19.09 36.38
N SER A 71 3.95 -19.26 35.90
CA SER A 71 4.73 -20.46 36.18
C SER A 71 5.30 -20.43 37.60
N ALA A 72 5.68 -21.61 38.11
CA ALA A 72 6.34 -21.74 39.43
C ALA A 72 7.69 -20.97 39.54
N ARG A 73 8.28 -20.56 38.39
CA ARG A 73 9.52 -19.78 38.32
C ARG A 73 9.27 -18.26 38.14
N GLY A 74 8.02 -17.82 38.29
CA GLY A 74 7.67 -16.40 38.19
C GLY A 74 7.48 -15.88 36.75
N ALA A 75 7.67 -16.70 35.72
CA ALA A 75 7.38 -16.28 34.33
C ALA A 75 5.87 -16.32 34.08
N TRP A 76 5.40 -15.39 33.23
CA TRP A 76 3.99 -15.26 32.85
C TRP A 76 3.77 -15.78 31.43
N ALA A 77 2.63 -16.39 31.21
CA ALA A 77 2.19 -16.81 29.87
C ALA A 77 0.79 -16.28 29.60
N ILE A 78 0.62 -15.62 28.47
CA ILE A 78 -0.67 -15.13 27.94
C ILE A 78 -0.95 -15.90 26.66
N ALA A 79 -2.03 -16.69 26.64
CA ALA A 79 -2.33 -17.61 25.56
C ALA A 79 -3.71 -17.32 24.95
N ALA A 80 -3.79 -17.39 23.62
CA ALA A 80 -5.01 -17.27 22.83
C ALA A 80 -4.95 -18.17 21.58
N GLY A 81 -5.81 -19.19 21.52
CA GLY A 81 -5.77 -20.20 20.46
C GLY A 81 -4.44 -20.94 20.43
N ASP A 82 -3.81 -21.00 19.26
CA ASP A 82 -2.51 -21.65 19.05
C ASP A 82 -1.31 -20.75 19.41
N ALA A 83 -1.55 -19.50 19.79
CA ALA A 83 -0.50 -18.53 20.12
C ALA A 83 -0.32 -18.37 21.63
N ARG A 84 0.95 -18.22 22.06
CA ARG A 84 1.32 -17.94 23.44
C ARG A 84 2.47 -16.96 23.51
N LEU A 85 2.32 -15.92 24.32
CA LEU A 85 3.38 -14.99 24.69
C LEU A 85 3.87 -15.26 26.10
N ASP A 86 5.11 -15.74 26.23
CA ASP A 86 5.77 -15.94 27.51
C ASP A 86 6.58 -14.69 27.86
N ILE A 87 6.47 -14.21 29.11
CA ILE A 87 7.17 -13.05 29.65
C ILE A 87 7.95 -13.49 30.88
N ALA A 88 9.27 -13.32 30.83
CA ALA A 88 10.15 -13.55 31.96
C ALA A 88 10.41 -12.23 32.72
N SER A 89 10.46 -12.30 34.06
CA SER A 89 10.83 -11.19 34.92
C SER A 89 12.29 -11.32 35.35
N GLY A 90 13.03 -10.21 35.31
CA GLY A 90 14.38 -10.06 35.77
C GLY A 90 15.45 -11.00 35.21
N PRO A 91 15.99 -10.81 34.03
CA PRO A 91 15.76 -9.72 33.06
C PRO A 91 14.51 -9.90 32.21
N LEU A 92 13.88 -8.78 31.81
CA LEU A 92 12.75 -8.84 30.88
C LEU A 92 13.16 -9.55 29.61
N ALA A 93 12.47 -10.61 29.30
CA ALA A 93 12.54 -11.31 28.03
C ALA A 93 11.16 -11.82 27.66
N PHE A 94 10.88 -11.86 26.38
CA PHE A 94 9.64 -12.44 25.87
C PHE A 94 9.90 -13.45 24.77
N ARG A 95 8.98 -14.40 24.66
CA ARG A 95 8.99 -15.45 23.65
C ARG A 95 7.58 -15.61 23.11
N LEU A 96 7.42 -15.43 21.81
CA LEU A 96 6.18 -15.66 21.10
C LEU A 96 6.22 -17.06 20.46
N LEU A 97 5.25 -17.88 20.81
CA LEU A 97 5.12 -19.23 20.31
C LEU A 97 3.85 -19.38 19.47
N TRP A 98 3.94 -20.17 18.42
CA TRP A 98 2.83 -20.62 17.60
C TRP A 98 2.81 -22.15 17.58
N LYS A 99 1.71 -22.78 18.02
CA LYS A 99 1.62 -24.24 18.17
C LYS A 99 2.81 -24.83 18.94
N ASP A 100 3.14 -24.18 20.10
CA ASP A 100 4.28 -24.48 20.97
C ASP A 100 5.68 -24.35 20.34
N ARG A 101 5.79 -23.81 19.12
CA ARG A 101 7.06 -23.51 18.46
C ARG A 101 7.44 -22.06 18.62
N LEU A 102 8.69 -21.78 18.96
CA LEU A 102 9.20 -20.42 19.05
C LEU A 102 9.27 -19.79 17.66
N VAL A 103 8.55 -18.70 17.46
CA VAL A 103 8.55 -17.93 16.20
C VAL A 103 9.26 -16.58 16.33
N LEU A 104 9.18 -15.93 17.50
CA LEU A 104 9.86 -14.66 17.77
C LEU A 104 10.28 -14.61 19.23
N CYS A 105 11.43 -14.02 19.53
CA CYS A 105 11.82 -13.71 20.91
C CYS A 105 12.60 -12.40 20.96
N SER A 106 12.71 -11.82 22.15
CA SER A 106 13.60 -10.70 22.40
C SER A 106 15.05 -11.05 22.05
N ALA A 107 15.84 -10.03 21.69
CA ALA A 107 17.23 -10.22 21.29
C ALA A 107 18.02 -10.96 22.37
N THR A 108 18.84 -11.92 21.92
CA THR A 108 19.69 -12.77 22.77
C THR A 108 21.17 -12.54 22.52
N ASP A 109 21.50 -11.50 21.75
CA ASP A 109 22.86 -11.18 21.36
C ASP A 109 23.67 -10.59 22.56
N HIS A 110 24.90 -11.05 22.71
CA HIS A 110 25.80 -10.65 23.80
C HIS A 110 27.13 -10.20 23.24
N ASP A 111 27.80 -9.30 23.94
CA ASP A 111 29.19 -8.94 23.67
C ASP A 111 30.17 -10.03 24.15
N ARG A 112 31.46 -9.78 24.00
CA ARG A 112 32.50 -10.72 24.44
C ARG A 112 32.57 -10.90 25.95
N THR A 113 31.97 -9.99 26.71
CA THR A 113 31.92 -10.06 28.20
C THR A 113 30.69 -10.84 28.68
N GLY A 114 29.78 -11.19 27.79
CA GLY A 114 28.51 -11.82 28.09
C GLY A 114 27.39 -10.82 28.45
N ALA A 115 27.65 -9.51 28.29
CA ALA A 115 26.63 -8.48 28.47
C ALA A 115 25.70 -8.43 27.24
N PRO A 116 24.36 -8.30 27.43
CA PRO A 116 23.44 -8.10 26.32
C PRO A 116 23.80 -6.86 25.49
N ARG A 117 23.88 -7.01 24.17
CA ARG A 117 24.15 -5.88 23.27
C ARG A 117 22.96 -4.92 23.18
N LEU A 118 21.77 -5.48 23.15
CA LEU A 118 20.53 -4.72 22.99
C LEU A 118 19.52 -5.18 24.05
N PRO A 119 18.80 -4.27 24.71
CA PRO A 119 17.73 -4.65 25.62
C PRO A 119 16.53 -5.20 24.86
N ALA A 120 15.76 -6.09 25.47
CA ALA A 120 14.49 -6.56 24.93
C ALA A 120 13.52 -5.39 24.72
N LEU A 121 13.33 -4.60 25.76
CA LEU A 121 12.70 -3.27 25.75
C LEU A 121 13.60 -2.34 26.54
N GLY A 122 13.73 -1.09 26.09
CA GLY A 122 14.58 -0.13 26.76
C GLY A 122 14.19 1.32 26.51
N ARG A 123 14.71 2.21 27.34
CA ARG A 123 14.58 3.66 27.18
C ARG A 123 15.95 4.25 26.86
N VAL A 124 16.08 4.88 25.71
CA VAL A 124 17.32 5.52 25.30
C VAL A 124 17.58 6.73 26.20
N ARG A 125 18.79 6.81 26.80
CA ARG A 125 19.13 7.88 27.77
C ARG A 125 19.05 9.27 27.15
N GLN A 126 19.46 9.39 25.89
CA GLN A 126 19.43 10.64 25.16
C GLN A 126 18.06 10.81 24.48
N GLY A 127 17.32 11.85 24.81
CA GLY A 127 16.03 12.17 24.22
C GLY A 127 14.81 11.41 24.77
N GLY A 128 14.99 10.47 25.71
CA GLY A 128 13.87 9.74 26.33
C GLY A 128 13.13 8.78 25.40
N LEU A 129 13.74 8.43 24.27
CA LEU A 129 13.18 7.56 23.22
C LEU A 129 13.08 6.11 23.70
N TRP A 130 12.24 5.35 23.03
CA TRP A 130 12.06 3.93 23.31
C TRP A 130 12.79 3.03 22.31
N SER A 131 13.22 1.87 22.76
CA SER A 131 13.81 0.85 21.88
C SER A 131 13.24 -0.53 22.18
N ALA A 132 13.21 -1.38 21.15
CA ALA A 132 12.93 -2.80 21.27
C ALA A 132 13.88 -3.59 20.37
N ALA A 133 14.22 -4.82 20.78
CA ALA A 133 15.07 -5.67 19.97
C ALA A 133 14.61 -7.13 19.99
N PHE A 134 14.61 -7.74 18.80
CA PHE A 134 14.16 -9.10 18.53
C PHE A 134 15.31 -9.91 17.94
N ALA A 135 15.39 -11.19 18.27
CA ALA A 135 16.40 -12.08 17.72
C ALA A 135 16.08 -12.41 16.25
N LEU A 136 17.11 -12.38 15.42
CA LEU A 136 17.06 -12.85 14.02
C LEU A 136 17.97 -14.08 13.86
N ALA A 137 17.44 -15.13 13.25
CA ALA A 137 18.21 -16.28 12.84
C ALA A 137 19.12 -15.95 11.63
N THR A 138 20.17 -16.74 11.41
CA THR A 138 21.06 -16.55 10.26
C THR A 138 20.30 -16.74 8.95
N GLY A 139 20.39 -15.73 8.07
CA GLY A 139 19.71 -15.75 6.75
C GLY A 139 18.21 -15.62 6.81
N GLU A 140 17.63 -15.25 7.94
CA GLU A 140 16.20 -14.97 8.06
C GLU A 140 15.85 -13.66 7.38
N PRO A 141 14.98 -13.66 6.35
CA PRO A 141 14.57 -12.44 5.66
C PRO A 141 13.51 -11.68 6.45
N VAL A 142 13.47 -10.37 6.29
CA VAL A 142 12.44 -9.49 6.88
C VAL A 142 11.86 -8.59 5.81
N TYR A 143 10.54 -8.50 5.76
CA TYR A 143 9.79 -7.76 4.75
C TYR A 143 8.87 -6.71 5.39
N GLY A 144 8.33 -5.79 4.58
CA GLY A 144 7.40 -4.75 5.03
C GLY A 144 7.98 -3.35 5.01
N LEU A 145 7.61 -2.52 6.00
CA LEU A 145 7.97 -1.12 6.21
C LEU A 145 7.41 -0.12 5.19
N GLY A 146 6.28 -0.45 4.56
CA GLY A 146 5.62 0.44 3.61
C GLY A 146 6.24 0.39 2.21
N GLU A 147 6.12 1.50 1.50
CA GLU A 147 6.67 1.68 0.17
C GLU A 147 8.19 1.87 0.26
N LYS A 148 8.94 0.91 -0.21
CA LYS A 148 10.40 0.97 -0.26
C LYS A 148 10.89 0.45 -1.61
N PHE A 149 11.71 1.23 -2.30
CA PHE A 149 12.11 1.01 -3.70
C PHE A 149 13.34 0.12 -3.86
N GLY A 150 14.12 -0.05 -2.79
CA GLY A 150 15.26 -0.98 -2.72
C GLY A 150 14.82 -2.44 -2.55
N ALA A 151 15.74 -3.31 -2.15
CA ALA A 151 15.49 -4.73 -1.94
C ALA A 151 14.25 -5.01 -1.08
N LEU A 152 13.46 -6.01 -1.46
CA LEU A 152 12.26 -6.41 -0.71
C LEU A 152 12.64 -7.04 0.65
N ASP A 153 13.70 -7.85 0.69
CA ASP A 153 14.31 -8.28 1.95
C ASP A 153 15.07 -7.11 2.58
N LYS A 154 14.61 -6.68 3.76
CA LYS A 154 15.18 -5.55 4.50
C LYS A 154 16.38 -5.92 5.37
N ARG A 155 16.81 -7.18 5.37
CA ARG A 155 17.96 -7.62 6.14
C ARG A 155 19.25 -6.88 5.70
N GLY A 156 20.01 -6.42 6.67
CA GLY A 156 21.23 -5.62 6.45
C GLY A 156 20.97 -4.13 6.31
N GLN A 157 19.72 -3.68 6.32
CA GLN A 157 19.35 -2.29 6.11
C GLN A 157 19.06 -1.54 7.43
N LEU A 158 19.37 -0.25 7.41
CA LEU A 158 18.93 0.75 8.39
C LEU A 158 17.90 1.63 7.68
N LEU A 159 16.67 1.58 8.12
CA LEU A 159 15.53 2.24 7.46
C LEU A 159 14.74 3.07 8.46
N GLN A 160 14.10 4.12 7.97
CA GLN A 160 13.19 4.94 8.73
C GLN A 160 11.77 4.78 8.19
N SER A 161 10.81 4.61 9.09
CA SER A 161 9.39 4.82 8.81
C SER A 161 9.09 6.27 9.14
N ARG A 162 9.01 7.09 8.10
CA ARG A 162 8.66 8.51 8.10
C ARG A 162 7.99 8.81 6.77
N VAL A 163 6.90 9.56 6.78
CA VAL A 163 6.24 10.06 5.56
C VAL A 163 7.06 11.24 5.06
N GLU A 164 7.64 11.08 3.87
CA GLU A 164 8.48 12.09 3.22
C GLU A 164 8.09 12.23 1.76
N ASP A 165 8.20 13.43 1.21
CA ASP A 165 7.99 13.63 -0.23
C ASP A 165 9.13 12.96 -1.00
N ALA A 166 8.84 11.78 -1.55
CA ALA A 166 9.75 11.10 -2.44
C ALA A 166 9.66 11.72 -3.83
N GLN A 167 10.64 12.52 -4.19
CA GLN A 167 10.72 13.13 -5.51
C GLN A 167 10.97 12.09 -6.62
N ASP A 168 11.51 10.92 -6.25
CA ASP A 168 11.84 9.82 -7.15
C ASP A 168 11.91 8.46 -6.41
N VAL A 169 12.31 7.41 -7.13
CA VAL A 169 12.41 6.02 -6.62
C VAL A 169 13.83 5.58 -6.26
N ASN A 170 14.85 6.45 -6.37
CA ASN A 170 16.25 6.13 -6.08
C ASN A 170 16.68 6.51 -4.65
N THR A 171 15.74 6.67 -3.76
CA THR A 171 15.96 7.11 -2.37
C THR A 171 15.34 6.12 -1.39
N SER A 172 15.76 6.21 -0.12
CA SER A 172 15.08 5.51 1.00
C SER A 172 13.80 6.21 1.47
N ARG A 173 13.57 7.45 1.03
CA ARG A 173 12.37 8.24 1.33
C ARG A 173 11.18 7.68 0.58
N SER A 174 10.01 7.78 1.19
CA SER A 174 8.75 7.37 0.55
C SER A 174 7.55 8.06 1.15
N GLY A 175 6.52 8.29 0.32
CA GLY A 175 5.28 8.91 0.75
C GLY A 175 4.41 7.97 1.61
N THR A 176 4.45 6.67 1.36
CA THR A 176 3.62 5.69 2.09
C THR A 176 4.48 4.81 2.99
N ASN A 177 4.36 5.01 4.30
CA ASN A 177 5.12 4.26 5.30
C ASN A 177 4.21 3.54 6.28
N THR A 178 4.66 2.37 6.73
CA THR A 178 4.02 1.61 7.80
C THR A 178 5.10 0.98 8.66
N PRO A 179 5.20 1.24 9.96
CA PRO A 179 6.18 0.61 10.83
C PRO A 179 5.78 -0.83 11.19
N PHE A 180 5.54 -1.62 10.15
CA PHE A 180 5.13 -3.04 10.21
C PHE A 180 6.11 -3.89 9.42
N ALA A 181 6.76 -4.83 10.10
CA ALA A 181 7.70 -5.78 9.53
C ALA A 181 7.28 -7.21 9.87
N TRP A 182 7.60 -8.17 8.99
CA TRP A 182 7.30 -9.58 9.18
C TRP A 182 8.36 -10.48 8.54
N SER A 183 8.41 -11.73 8.99
CA SER A 183 9.30 -12.76 8.44
C SER A 183 8.55 -14.05 8.20
N VAL A 184 9.03 -14.83 7.23
CA VAL A 184 8.61 -16.22 7.01
C VAL A 184 9.07 -17.16 8.14
N GLY A 185 9.99 -16.68 9.00
CA GLY A 185 10.63 -17.50 10.02
C GLY A 185 11.59 -18.52 9.43
N THR A 186 12.32 -19.19 10.29
CA THR A 186 13.20 -20.30 9.93
C THR A 186 12.66 -21.68 10.35
N THR A 187 11.66 -21.69 11.23
CA THR A 187 11.07 -22.87 11.85
C THR A 187 9.55 -22.83 11.68
N GLN A 188 9.01 -23.38 10.63
CA GLN A 188 7.56 -23.59 10.43
C GLN A 188 6.62 -22.66 11.23
N GLY A 189 6.56 -21.41 10.83
CA GLY A 189 5.74 -20.36 11.42
C GLY A 189 6.26 -18.97 11.05
N ALA A 190 5.38 -18.05 10.78
CA ALA A 190 5.68 -16.65 10.49
C ALA A 190 5.48 -15.78 11.73
N TRP A 191 6.19 -14.67 11.79
CA TRP A 191 6.00 -13.64 12.80
C TRP A 191 5.90 -12.24 12.18
N GLY A 192 5.30 -11.31 12.92
CA GLY A 192 5.26 -9.89 12.57
C GLY A 192 5.44 -9.00 13.80
N VAL A 193 5.92 -7.78 13.55
CA VAL A 193 6.03 -6.69 14.52
C VAL A 193 5.45 -5.44 13.90
N TYR A 194 4.55 -4.79 14.61
CA TYR A 194 4.00 -3.49 14.24
C TYR A 194 4.20 -2.52 15.40
N VAL A 195 4.77 -1.35 15.10
CA VAL A 195 4.92 -0.25 16.07
C VAL A 195 3.72 0.68 15.93
N HIS A 196 2.90 0.75 16.96
CA HIS A 196 1.72 1.61 16.96
C HIS A 196 2.08 3.01 17.47
N THR A 197 2.49 3.85 16.56
CA THR A 197 2.82 5.26 16.80
C THR A 197 2.56 6.09 15.54
N PRO A 198 2.22 7.37 15.65
CA PRO A 198 2.29 8.30 14.53
C PRO A 198 3.67 8.99 14.41
N ALA A 199 4.59 8.78 15.36
CA ALA A 199 5.95 9.33 15.34
C ALA A 199 6.91 8.48 14.50
N ASP A 200 8.10 8.98 14.28
CA ASP A 200 9.14 8.32 13.51
C ASP A 200 9.65 7.05 14.17
N VAL A 201 9.96 6.04 13.34
CA VAL A 201 10.55 4.79 13.80
C VAL A 201 11.77 4.44 12.97
N THR A 202 12.91 4.26 13.64
CA THR A 202 14.13 3.75 13.02
C THR A 202 14.21 2.24 13.16
N HIS A 203 14.48 1.52 12.08
CA HIS A 203 14.57 0.07 12.01
C HIS A 203 15.96 -0.37 11.58
N ALA A 204 16.68 -1.09 12.43
CA ALA A 204 17.97 -1.73 12.11
C ALA A 204 17.77 -3.25 12.01
N ILE A 205 17.73 -3.78 10.80
CA ILE A 205 17.37 -5.18 10.54
C ILE A 205 18.63 -5.97 10.21
N GLY A 206 19.23 -6.59 11.22
CA GLY A 206 20.53 -7.28 11.05
C GLY A 206 21.62 -6.32 10.57
N HIS A 207 21.52 -5.03 10.89
CA HIS A 207 22.45 -3.99 10.46
C HIS A 207 23.76 -4.05 11.27
N PRO A 208 24.93 -3.96 10.61
CA PRO A 208 26.24 -4.19 11.26
C PRO A 208 26.55 -3.23 12.42
N ASP A 209 26.09 -1.99 12.34
CA ASP A 209 26.36 -0.99 13.39
C ASP A 209 25.66 -1.34 14.71
N TRP A 210 24.55 -2.09 14.66
CA TRP A 210 23.78 -2.48 15.83
C TRP A 210 24.00 -3.97 16.17
N SER A 211 23.49 -4.88 15.34
CA SER A 211 23.72 -6.33 15.45
C SER A 211 23.25 -7.08 14.22
N HIS A 212 24.09 -7.90 13.62
CA HIS A 212 23.72 -8.82 12.54
C HIS A 212 22.68 -9.87 12.96
N ARG A 213 22.45 -10.06 14.26
CA ARG A 213 21.62 -11.12 14.84
C ARG A 213 20.34 -10.59 15.44
N SER A 214 20.03 -9.31 15.22
CA SER A 214 18.86 -8.68 15.82
C SER A 214 18.13 -7.79 14.82
N TYR A 215 16.82 -7.76 14.91
CA TYR A 215 15.99 -6.68 14.44
C TYR A 215 15.77 -5.74 15.62
N ALA A 216 16.33 -4.57 15.55
CA ALA A 216 16.18 -3.55 16.57
C ALA A 216 15.46 -2.34 16.01
N LEU A 217 14.71 -1.65 16.86
CA LEU A 217 14.00 -0.44 16.51
C LEU A 217 14.12 0.63 17.59
N VAL A 218 14.02 1.89 17.18
CA VAL A 218 13.92 3.06 18.07
C VAL A 218 12.67 3.84 17.66
N VAL A 219 11.89 4.22 18.66
CA VAL A 219 10.60 4.91 18.50
C VAL A 219 10.73 6.31 19.10
N GLU A 220 10.41 7.33 18.30
CA GLU A 220 10.51 8.74 18.67
C GLU A 220 9.18 9.26 19.27
N ASP A 221 8.57 8.47 20.16
CA ASP A 221 7.33 8.79 20.87
C ASP A 221 7.50 8.66 22.39
N ASP A 222 6.58 9.22 23.15
CA ASP A 222 6.56 9.17 24.62
C ASP A 222 6.33 7.76 25.18
N ALA A 223 5.70 6.88 24.40
CA ALA A 223 5.42 5.51 24.77
C ALA A 223 5.93 4.52 23.72
N LEU A 224 6.30 3.32 24.16
CA LEU A 224 6.51 2.18 23.28
C LEU A 224 5.22 1.37 23.23
N ASP A 225 4.67 1.21 22.04
CA ASP A 225 3.43 0.48 21.79
C ASP A 225 3.61 -0.47 20.61
N LEU A 226 3.71 -1.76 20.89
CA LEU A 226 4.06 -2.79 19.94
C LEU A 226 2.94 -3.82 19.81
N PHE A 227 2.66 -4.24 18.58
CA PHE A 227 1.94 -5.48 18.32
C PHE A 227 2.92 -6.53 17.80
N VAL A 228 2.84 -7.73 18.35
CA VAL A 228 3.58 -8.90 17.87
C VAL A 228 2.60 -9.95 17.39
N PHE A 229 2.93 -10.56 16.24
CA PHE A 229 2.05 -11.48 15.55
C PHE A 229 2.72 -12.84 15.36
N ALA A 230 1.95 -13.91 15.48
CA ALA A 230 2.34 -15.28 15.16
C ALA A 230 1.30 -15.96 14.28
N GLY A 231 1.74 -16.76 13.32
CA GLY A 231 0.84 -17.50 12.43
C GLY A 231 1.57 -18.59 11.64
N ASP A 232 0.81 -19.39 10.90
CA ASP A 232 1.39 -20.46 10.07
C ASP A 232 2.17 -19.91 8.87
N GLN A 233 1.71 -18.80 8.28
CA GLN A 233 2.23 -18.23 7.04
C GLN A 233 2.19 -16.70 7.06
N PRO A 234 2.98 -16.00 6.24
CA PRO A 234 2.94 -14.56 6.10
C PRO A 234 1.54 -13.97 5.81
N ALA A 235 0.74 -14.68 5.02
CA ALA A 235 -0.64 -14.29 4.76
C ALA A 235 -1.48 -14.18 6.05
N SER A 236 -1.26 -15.05 7.04
CA SER A 236 -1.92 -14.98 8.35
C SER A 236 -1.46 -13.78 9.16
N ILE A 237 -0.17 -13.40 9.04
CA ILE A 237 0.37 -12.22 9.71
C ILE A 237 -0.24 -10.94 9.12
N LEU A 238 -0.32 -10.87 7.79
CA LEU A 238 -0.92 -9.73 7.09
C LEU A 238 -2.43 -9.62 7.39
N ASP A 239 -3.13 -10.76 7.47
CA ASP A 239 -4.54 -10.84 7.86
C ASP A 239 -4.76 -10.27 9.28
N LEU A 240 -3.97 -10.71 10.27
CA LEU A 240 -4.02 -10.20 11.65
C LEU A 240 -3.70 -8.70 11.73
N TYR A 241 -2.64 -8.26 11.04
CA TYR A 241 -2.27 -6.84 10.99
C TYR A 241 -3.41 -5.99 10.43
N THR A 242 -4.02 -6.40 9.30
CA THR A 242 -5.10 -5.64 8.66
C THR A 242 -6.44 -5.77 9.41
N GLN A 243 -6.67 -6.81 10.21
CA GLN A 243 -7.79 -6.84 11.16
C GLN A 243 -7.67 -5.77 12.23
N ILE A 244 -6.45 -5.50 12.69
CA ILE A 244 -6.18 -4.51 13.74
C ILE A 244 -6.19 -3.09 13.18
N THR A 245 -5.54 -2.87 12.04
CA THR A 245 -5.33 -1.54 11.46
C THR A 245 -6.35 -1.15 10.39
N GLY A 246 -7.21 -2.07 10.01
CA GLY A 246 -8.26 -1.89 9.01
C GLY A 246 -7.87 -2.43 7.63
N ARG A 247 -8.89 -2.83 6.88
CA ARG A 247 -8.79 -3.37 5.52
C ARG A 247 -9.24 -2.37 4.48
N PRO A 248 -8.83 -2.50 3.22
CA PRO A 248 -9.23 -1.59 2.17
C PRO A 248 -10.75 -1.61 1.95
N ALA A 249 -11.33 -0.45 1.70
CA ALA A 249 -12.70 -0.35 1.23
C ALA A 249 -12.81 -0.91 -0.21
N PRO A 250 -14.01 -1.32 -0.64
CA PRO A 250 -14.26 -1.64 -2.05
C PRO A 250 -13.92 -0.45 -2.95
N VAL A 251 -13.42 -0.72 -4.15
CA VAL A 251 -13.11 0.31 -5.14
C VAL A 251 -14.18 0.33 -6.26
N PRO A 252 -14.47 1.48 -6.86
CA PRO A 252 -15.37 1.53 -8.01
C PRO A 252 -14.68 0.97 -9.25
N ARG A 253 -15.44 0.27 -10.10
CA ARG A 253 -14.93 -0.37 -11.32
C ARG A 253 -14.12 0.55 -12.22
N TRP A 254 -14.53 1.81 -12.35
CA TRP A 254 -13.85 2.76 -13.21
C TRP A 254 -12.39 3.04 -12.79
N SER A 255 -12.07 2.89 -11.51
CA SER A 255 -10.69 3.06 -11.02
C SER A 255 -9.73 1.98 -11.51
N LEU A 256 -10.25 0.83 -11.97
CA LEU A 256 -9.47 -0.26 -12.56
C LEU A 256 -9.06 -0.01 -14.01
N GLY A 257 -9.67 0.99 -14.66
CA GLY A 257 -9.26 1.48 -15.96
C GLY A 257 -7.96 2.28 -15.91
N LEU A 258 -7.58 2.88 -17.03
CA LEU A 258 -6.40 3.73 -17.13
C LEU A 258 -6.73 5.16 -16.66
N ALA A 259 -5.89 5.71 -15.81
CA ALA A 259 -5.88 7.13 -15.47
C ALA A 259 -4.75 7.86 -16.22
N LEU A 260 -5.10 8.89 -16.97
CA LEU A 260 -4.18 9.77 -17.69
C LEU A 260 -3.75 10.89 -16.77
N VAL A 261 -2.46 10.95 -16.45
CA VAL A 261 -1.88 12.04 -15.66
C VAL A 261 -1.31 13.07 -16.62
N ARG A 262 -1.85 14.28 -16.59
CA ARG A 262 -1.43 15.34 -17.51
C ARG A 262 -0.26 16.14 -16.92
N ALA A 263 0.55 16.74 -17.78
CA ALA A 263 1.70 17.54 -17.36
C ALA A 263 1.24 18.78 -16.56
N ARG A 264 2.07 19.25 -15.63
CA ARG A 264 1.73 20.37 -14.72
C ARG A 264 1.48 21.70 -15.45
N ASP A 265 2.17 21.90 -16.55
CA ASP A 265 2.08 23.09 -17.39
C ASP A 265 1.05 22.97 -18.52
N GLU A 266 0.35 21.83 -18.59
CA GLU A 266 -0.63 21.59 -19.63
C GLU A 266 -1.98 22.24 -19.29
N ALA A 267 -2.45 23.11 -20.18
CA ALA A 267 -3.75 23.73 -20.03
C ALA A 267 -4.89 22.69 -20.06
N PRO A 268 -5.98 22.87 -19.30
CA PRO A 268 -7.12 21.94 -19.29
C PRO A 268 -7.73 21.65 -20.67
N ASP A 269 -7.76 22.63 -21.57
CA ASP A 269 -8.21 22.46 -22.96
C ASP A 269 -7.32 21.49 -23.75
N ALA A 270 -6.00 21.53 -23.56
CA ALA A 270 -5.07 20.59 -24.19
C ALA A 270 -5.27 19.16 -23.64
N SER A 271 -5.53 19.01 -22.35
CA SER A 271 -5.90 17.74 -21.73
C SER A 271 -7.19 17.16 -22.35
N ALA A 272 -8.20 17.99 -22.62
CA ALA A 272 -9.43 17.57 -23.28
C ALA A 272 -9.19 17.14 -24.75
N VAL A 273 -8.30 17.81 -25.46
CA VAL A 273 -7.88 17.42 -26.83
C VAL A 273 -7.16 16.06 -26.79
N ALA A 274 -6.21 15.88 -25.87
CA ALA A 274 -5.50 14.60 -25.71
C ALA A 274 -6.47 13.45 -25.40
N ALA A 275 -7.38 13.62 -24.44
CA ALA A 275 -8.41 12.65 -24.11
C ALA A 275 -9.28 12.27 -25.31
N THR A 276 -9.64 13.24 -26.15
CA THR A 276 -10.36 12.97 -27.40
C THR A 276 -9.54 12.08 -28.33
N ARG A 277 -8.23 12.33 -28.49
CA ARG A 277 -7.33 11.49 -29.31
C ARG A 277 -7.23 10.06 -28.80
N PHE A 278 -7.26 9.81 -27.46
CA PHE A 278 -7.31 8.44 -26.91
C PHE A 278 -8.53 7.68 -27.47
N ARG A 279 -9.73 8.31 -27.51
CA ARG A 279 -10.93 7.68 -28.10
C ARG A 279 -10.79 7.43 -29.61
N GLU A 280 -10.34 8.44 -30.36
CA GLU A 280 -10.15 8.35 -31.83
C GLU A 280 -9.17 7.23 -32.21
N ARG A 281 -8.11 7.07 -31.41
CA ARG A 281 -7.09 6.02 -31.60
C ARG A 281 -7.46 4.68 -30.99
N ARG A 282 -8.64 4.59 -30.37
CA ARG A 282 -9.15 3.38 -29.68
C ARG A 282 -8.18 2.88 -28.61
N ILE A 283 -7.61 3.79 -27.83
CA ILE A 283 -6.81 3.49 -26.65
C ILE A 283 -7.70 3.68 -25.43
N SER A 284 -7.91 2.62 -24.68
CA SER A 284 -8.85 2.60 -23.54
C SER A 284 -8.33 3.44 -22.38
N ALA A 285 -9.19 4.27 -21.80
CA ALA A 285 -8.90 5.07 -20.60
C ALA A 285 -10.20 5.51 -19.91
N ASP A 286 -10.16 5.82 -18.61
CA ASP A 286 -11.34 6.22 -17.83
C ASP A 286 -11.20 7.59 -17.17
N VAL A 287 -10.01 7.96 -16.69
CA VAL A 287 -9.80 9.13 -15.86
C VAL A 287 -8.81 10.08 -16.51
N VAL A 288 -9.07 11.38 -16.43
CA VAL A 288 -8.09 12.43 -16.70
C VAL A 288 -7.79 13.14 -15.38
N ALA A 289 -6.55 13.01 -14.91
CA ALA A 289 -6.05 13.74 -13.76
C ALA A 289 -5.45 15.05 -14.25
N LEU A 290 -6.12 16.14 -13.89
CA LEU A 290 -5.69 17.50 -14.23
C LEU A 290 -4.48 17.87 -13.40
N ALA A 291 -3.57 18.61 -14.00
CA ALA A 291 -2.43 19.22 -13.32
C ALA A 291 -2.84 20.51 -12.60
N GLY A 292 -1.99 20.93 -11.66
CA GLY A 292 -2.23 22.12 -10.87
C GLY A 292 -3.03 21.86 -9.59
N ASP A 293 -2.90 22.76 -8.62
CA ASP A 293 -3.66 22.76 -7.37
C ASP A 293 -4.88 23.67 -7.54
N ALA A 294 -5.91 23.12 -8.16
CA ALA A 294 -7.15 23.85 -8.36
C ALA A 294 -8.14 23.70 -7.19
N PHE A 295 -7.85 22.84 -6.20
CA PHE A 295 -8.74 22.69 -5.04
C PHE A 295 -8.71 23.94 -4.16
N GLY A 296 -7.55 24.53 -3.92
CA GLY A 296 -7.41 25.79 -3.19
C GLY A 296 -8.22 26.93 -3.83
N ASP A 297 -8.21 27.03 -5.16
CA ASP A 297 -8.99 28.03 -5.90
C ASP A 297 -10.50 27.78 -5.75
N PHE A 298 -10.98 26.54 -5.78
CA PHE A 298 -12.38 26.20 -5.52
C PHE A 298 -12.78 26.54 -4.09
N ALA A 299 -11.95 26.20 -3.10
CA ALA A 299 -12.23 26.50 -1.70
C ALA A 299 -12.24 28.00 -1.43
N ALA A 300 -11.34 28.77 -2.04
CA ALA A 300 -11.34 30.24 -1.97
C ALA A 300 -12.61 30.84 -2.58
N SER A 301 -13.09 30.33 -3.70
CA SER A 301 -14.33 30.79 -4.33
C SER A 301 -15.57 30.62 -3.45
N ILE A 302 -15.59 29.62 -2.57
CA ILE A 302 -16.66 29.41 -1.58
C ILE A 302 -16.67 30.54 -0.56
N VAL A 303 -15.49 30.92 -0.05
CA VAL A 303 -15.34 32.01 0.93
C VAL A 303 -15.77 33.36 0.32
N GLU A 304 -15.46 33.60 -0.93
CA GLU A 304 -15.87 34.82 -1.66
C GLU A 304 -17.37 34.84 -2.00
N GLY A 305 -18.12 33.77 -1.72
CA GLY A 305 -19.54 33.67 -2.07
C GLY A 305 -19.80 33.62 -3.58
N ALA A 306 -18.79 33.28 -4.37
CA ALA A 306 -18.96 33.08 -5.80
C ALA A 306 -19.86 31.87 -6.06
N ASN A 307 -20.93 32.08 -6.82
CA ASN A 307 -21.69 30.93 -7.35
C ASN A 307 -20.73 30.07 -8.17
N ALA A 308 -20.80 28.75 -8.00
CA ALA A 308 -20.01 27.80 -8.80
C ALA A 308 -20.07 28.24 -10.27
N ALA A 309 -18.96 28.70 -10.79
CA ALA A 309 -18.89 29.24 -12.15
C ALA A 309 -19.43 28.18 -13.11
N GLU A 310 -20.12 28.63 -14.17
CA GLU A 310 -20.58 27.71 -15.23
C GLU A 310 -19.44 26.80 -15.61
N ALA A 311 -19.68 25.48 -15.51
CA ALA A 311 -18.63 24.45 -15.76
C ALA A 311 -17.93 24.74 -17.12
N PRO A 312 -16.60 24.83 -17.17
CA PRO A 312 -15.89 25.21 -18.38
C PRO A 312 -16.24 24.30 -19.55
N ALA A 313 -16.26 24.84 -20.78
CA ALA A 313 -16.65 24.08 -21.98
C ALA A 313 -15.78 22.82 -22.22
N TRP A 314 -14.51 22.83 -21.78
CA TRP A 314 -13.63 21.66 -21.90
C TRP A 314 -14.11 20.50 -21.00
N LEU A 315 -14.71 20.78 -19.86
CA LEU A 315 -15.27 19.79 -18.94
C LEU A 315 -16.43 19.01 -19.59
N ALA A 316 -17.33 19.73 -20.28
CA ALA A 316 -18.41 19.10 -21.02
C ALA A 316 -17.87 18.14 -22.10
N LYS A 317 -16.83 18.54 -22.84
CA LYS A 317 -16.18 17.69 -23.86
C LYS A 317 -15.60 16.41 -23.28
N LEU A 318 -14.96 16.45 -22.12
CA LEU A 318 -14.43 15.26 -21.45
C LEU A 318 -15.56 14.30 -21.03
N ARG A 319 -16.66 14.83 -20.50
CA ARG A 319 -17.83 14.05 -20.12
C ARG A 319 -18.54 13.42 -21.31
N GLU A 320 -18.70 14.14 -22.42
CA GLU A 320 -19.24 13.60 -23.68
C GLU A 320 -18.42 12.40 -24.17
N ARG A 321 -17.13 12.36 -23.86
CA ARG A 321 -16.22 11.27 -24.18
C ARG A 321 -16.12 10.20 -23.09
N ALA A 322 -17.01 10.27 -22.09
CA ALA A 322 -17.07 9.34 -20.96
C ALA A 322 -15.75 9.26 -20.15
N PHE A 323 -15.05 10.41 -19.99
CA PHE A 323 -13.96 10.54 -19.05
C PHE A 323 -14.47 11.05 -17.69
N ARG A 324 -13.86 10.55 -16.63
CA ARG A 324 -13.96 11.07 -15.28
C ARG A 324 -12.82 12.05 -15.03
N LEU A 325 -13.07 13.01 -14.18
CA LEU A 325 -12.10 14.04 -13.84
C LEU A 325 -11.57 13.84 -12.43
N CYS A 326 -10.25 13.85 -12.33
CA CYS A 326 -9.52 13.86 -11.09
C CYS A 326 -8.86 15.22 -10.90
N LEU A 327 -9.12 15.85 -9.76
CA LEU A 327 -8.49 17.09 -9.35
C LEU A 327 -7.41 16.81 -8.31
N ARG A 328 -6.26 17.50 -8.40
CA ARG A 328 -5.23 17.48 -7.35
C ARG A 328 -5.65 18.38 -6.20
N GLU A 329 -5.32 17.93 -4.99
CA GLU A 329 -5.61 18.62 -3.75
C GLU A 329 -4.38 18.57 -2.85
N THR A 330 -3.98 19.73 -2.34
CA THR A 330 -3.03 19.91 -1.25
C THR A 330 -3.74 20.54 -0.05
N ALA A 331 -3.21 20.36 1.14
CA ALA A 331 -3.71 21.04 2.35
C ALA A 331 -3.01 22.37 2.62
N GLU A 332 -2.28 22.88 1.62
CA GLU A 332 -1.56 24.14 1.67
C GLU A 332 -2.52 25.30 1.34
N VAL A 333 -2.56 26.28 2.19
CA VAL A 333 -3.38 27.49 2.03
C VAL A 333 -2.45 28.68 1.88
N ASP A 334 -2.44 29.27 0.69
CA ASP A 334 -1.60 30.44 0.37
C ASP A 334 -1.93 31.63 1.27
N VAL A 335 -0.92 32.31 1.81
CA VAL A 335 -1.10 33.40 2.76
C VAL A 335 -1.81 34.62 2.16
N ASP A 336 -1.69 34.81 0.85
CA ASP A 336 -2.33 35.90 0.13
C ASP A 336 -3.78 35.58 -0.30
N SER A 337 -4.25 34.36 -0.04
CA SER A 337 -5.59 33.94 -0.44
C SER A 337 -6.67 34.39 0.55
N PRO A 338 -7.90 34.69 0.10
CA PRO A 338 -9.04 34.90 0.98
C PRO A 338 -9.31 33.74 1.93
N LEU A 339 -9.00 32.51 1.49
CA LEU A 339 -9.14 31.29 2.26
C LEU A 339 -8.26 31.29 3.51
N PHE A 340 -7.03 31.82 3.43
CA PHE A 340 -6.14 31.94 4.59
C PHE A 340 -6.76 32.80 5.69
N HIS A 341 -7.29 33.95 5.35
CA HIS A 341 -7.91 34.88 6.32
C HIS A 341 -9.12 34.23 7.01
N GLU A 342 -9.94 33.52 6.26
CA GLU A 342 -11.09 32.80 6.81
C GLU A 342 -10.65 31.70 7.78
N LEU A 343 -9.75 30.79 7.37
CA LEU A 343 -9.32 29.67 8.20
C LEU A 343 -8.50 30.13 9.41
N ALA A 344 -7.69 31.18 9.27
CA ALA A 344 -6.94 31.76 10.39
C ALA A 344 -7.89 32.36 11.43
N SER A 345 -8.96 33.08 11.01
CA SER A 345 -9.96 33.66 11.93
C SER A 345 -10.71 32.59 12.73
N GLN A 346 -10.86 31.38 12.20
CA GLN A 346 -11.52 30.25 12.82
C GLN A 346 -10.54 29.36 13.62
N GLN A 347 -9.24 29.65 13.59
CA GLN A 347 -8.17 28.79 14.18
C GLN A 347 -8.12 27.40 13.56
N TYR A 348 -8.32 27.26 12.25
CA TYR A 348 -8.34 25.98 11.51
C TYR A 348 -7.00 25.64 10.88
N LEU A 349 -5.96 26.44 11.11
CA LEU A 349 -4.59 26.23 10.63
C LEU A 349 -3.70 25.71 11.76
N LEU A 350 -2.68 24.92 11.41
CA LEU A 350 -1.61 24.58 12.35
C LEU A 350 -0.95 25.85 12.88
N ALA A 351 -0.60 25.87 14.14
CA ALA A 351 -0.19 27.07 14.84
C ALA A 351 1.25 27.00 15.38
N THR A 352 1.78 28.15 15.75
CA THR A 352 2.96 28.30 16.60
C THR A 352 2.58 28.06 18.07
N ASP A 353 3.56 27.96 18.97
CA ASP A 353 3.32 27.86 20.41
C ASP A 353 2.56 29.08 20.99
N GLU A 354 2.62 30.23 20.29
CA GLU A 354 1.88 31.45 20.65
C GLU A 354 0.43 31.43 20.16
N GLY A 355 0.04 30.44 19.35
CA GLY A 355 -1.31 30.28 18.79
C GLY A 355 -1.57 31.03 17.49
N GLU A 356 -0.55 31.62 16.86
CA GLU A 356 -0.64 32.23 15.54
C GLU A 356 -0.47 31.17 14.45
N PRO A 357 -1.06 31.35 13.25
CA PRO A 357 -0.87 30.43 12.14
C PRO A 357 0.61 30.20 11.83
N TYR A 358 1.02 28.95 11.72
CA TYR A 358 2.40 28.60 11.35
C TYR A 358 2.59 28.78 9.84
N ILE A 359 3.52 29.66 9.44
CA ILE A 359 3.79 29.96 8.04
C ILE A 359 4.98 29.12 7.56
N CYS A 360 4.70 28.27 6.59
CA CYS A 360 5.70 27.53 5.83
C CYS A 360 6.14 28.34 4.61
N ALA A 361 7.38 28.14 4.17
CA ALA A 361 7.89 28.74 2.94
C ALA A 361 8.59 27.68 2.07
N ARG A 362 8.29 27.69 0.76
CA ARG A 362 8.91 26.80 -0.21
C ARG A 362 9.35 27.57 -1.46
N ALA A 363 10.55 27.23 -1.96
CA ALA A 363 11.01 27.73 -3.24
C ALA A 363 10.29 27.02 -4.39
N GLU A 364 9.73 27.75 -5.33
CA GLU A 364 9.10 27.23 -6.55
C GLU A 364 9.83 27.76 -7.80
N GLY A 365 10.00 26.90 -8.81
CA GLY A 365 10.69 27.19 -10.05
C GLY A 365 12.13 26.67 -10.07
N ASP A 366 12.85 26.98 -11.17
CA ASP A 366 14.26 26.60 -11.33
C ASP A 366 15.15 27.40 -10.35
N GLU A 367 16.24 26.82 -9.87
CA GLU A 367 17.18 27.42 -8.89
C GLU A 367 17.59 28.86 -9.23
N ALA A 368 17.67 29.22 -10.51
CA ALA A 368 18.07 30.56 -10.97
C ALA A 368 16.93 31.61 -10.92
N GLN A 369 15.67 31.18 -10.79
CA GLN A 369 14.49 32.05 -10.81
C GLN A 369 13.45 31.64 -9.75
N ALA A 370 13.88 30.96 -8.69
CA ALA A 370 12.99 30.50 -7.63
C ALA A 370 12.23 31.67 -6.99
N THR A 371 10.91 31.59 -6.99
CA THR A 371 10.03 32.43 -6.18
C THR A 371 9.70 31.70 -4.89
N TRP A 372 9.61 32.42 -3.78
CA TRP A 372 9.18 31.86 -2.51
C TRP A 372 7.67 31.95 -2.41
N ARG A 373 7.04 30.81 -2.17
CA ARG A 373 5.62 30.71 -1.82
C ARG A 373 5.49 30.52 -0.32
N GLU A 374 4.69 31.38 0.32
CA GLU A 374 4.33 31.25 1.73
C GLU A 374 2.92 30.67 1.86
N PHE A 375 2.77 29.71 2.75
CA PHE A 375 1.51 29.02 2.96
C PHE A 375 1.39 28.51 4.40
N ALA A 376 0.16 28.24 4.83
CA ALA A 376 -0.13 27.52 6.08
C ALA A 376 -0.77 26.17 5.79
N LEU A 377 -0.78 25.28 6.77
CA LEU A 377 -1.37 23.95 6.69
C LEU A 377 -2.66 23.89 7.49
N VAL A 378 -3.69 23.24 6.92
CA VAL A 378 -4.96 22.99 7.62
C VAL A 378 -4.74 22.04 8.79
N ASP A 379 -5.29 22.34 9.96
CA ASP A 379 -5.22 21.45 11.13
C ASP A 379 -6.35 20.41 11.11
N PHE A 380 -6.09 19.25 10.53
CA PHE A 380 -7.04 18.14 10.51
C PHE A 380 -7.24 17.46 11.87
N THR A 381 -6.54 17.87 12.93
CA THR A 381 -6.79 17.41 14.30
C THR A 381 -7.93 18.18 14.95
N HIS A 382 -8.25 19.38 14.43
CA HIS A 382 -9.39 20.18 14.81
C HIS A 382 -10.65 19.65 14.10
N ALA A 383 -11.63 19.21 14.87
CA ALA A 383 -12.83 18.56 14.31
C ALA A 383 -13.64 19.45 13.34
N ASP A 384 -13.73 20.75 13.65
CA ASP A 384 -14.46 21.70 12.82
C ASP A 384 -13.67 22.08 11.56
N ALA A 385 -12.34 22.17 11.64
CA ALA A 385 -11.48 22.37 10.46
C ALA A 385 -11.57 21.17 9.51
N PHE A 386 -11.52 19.95 10.05
CA PHE A 386 -11.74 18.72 9.29
C PHE A 386 -13.12 18.72 8.60
N ALA A 387 -14.17 19.09 9.34
CA ALA A 387 -15.53 19.15 8.80
C ALA A 387 -15.66 20.23 7.73
N TRP A 388 -15.07 21.42 7.94
CA TRP A 388 -15.07 22.51 6.98
C TRP A 388 -14.41 22.09 5.67
N TRP A 389 -13.19 21.52 5.74
CA TRP A 389 -12.44 21.07 4.57
C TRP A 389 -13.17 19.95 3.81
N ARG A 390 -13.69 18.96 4.54
CA ARG A 390 -14.53 17.91 3.96
C ARG A 390 -15.73 18.47 3.22
N ASP A 391 -16.41 19.46 3.82
CA ASP A 391 -17.67 19.99 3.27
C ASP A 391 -17.41 20.98 2.12
N ALA A 392 -16.24 21.60 2.05
CA ALA A 392 -15.79 22.39 0.90
C ALA A 392 -15.75 21.58 -0.42
N HIS A 393 -15.54 20.26 -0.34
CA HIS A 393 -15.59 19.39 -1.51
C HIS A 393 -16.96 19.33 -2.20
N ALA A 394 -18.03 19.71 -1.53
CA ALA A 394 -19.36 19.68 -2.14
C ALA A 394 -19.42 20.48 -3.43
N SER A 395 -18.86 21.72 -3.44
CA SER A 395 -18.81 22.59 -4.62
C SER A 395 -17.96 22.00 -5.73
N VAL A 396 -16.83 21.36 -5.38
CA VAL A 396 -15.95 20.69 -6.35
C VAL A 396 -16.67 19.57 -7.08
N PHE A 397 -17.41 18.74 -6.34
CA PHE A 397 -18.20 17.65 -6.94
C PHE A 397 -19.43 18.17 -7.70
N GLU A 398 -20.05 19.24 -7.27
CA GLU A 398 -21.15 19.93 -7.99
C GLU A 398 -20.65 20.55 -9.30
N ALA A 399 -19.44 21.12 -9.33
CA ALA A 399 -18.80 21.61 -10.55
C ALA A 399 -18.48 20.47 -11.54
N GLY A 400 -18.48 19.21 -11.06
CA GLY A 400 -18.39 18.03 -11.91
C GLY A 400 -17.09 17.28 -11.85
N ILE A 401 -16.27 17.51 -10.87
CA ILE A 401 -15.13 16.65 -10.56
C ILE A 401 -15.66 15.29 -10.05
N ASP A 402 -15.02 14.20 -10.41
CA ASP A 402 -15.45 12.85 -10.04
C ASP A 402 -14.65 12.27 -8.88
N VAL A 403 -13.38 12.68 -8.73
CA VAL A 403 -12.45 12.16 -7.73
C VAL A 403 -11.37 13.19 -7.44
N VAL A 404 -10.85 13.20 -6.23
CA VAL A 404 -9.68 14.00 -5.84
C VAL A 404 -8.45 13.13 -5.68
N SER A 405 -7.28 13.70 -5.98
CA SER A 405 -5.97 13.14 -5.69
C SER A 405 -5.33 13.95 -4.59
N VAL A 406 -5.33 13.40 -3.37
CA VAL A 406 -4.69 14.02 -2.21
C VAL A 406 -3.18 13.87 -2.33
N GLU A 407 -2.50 14.99 -2.38
CA GLU A 407 -1.05 15.06 -2.43
C GLU A 407 -0.51 15.64 -1.12
N ALA A 408 -0.14 14.74 -0.21
CA ALA A 408 0.47 15.11 1.06
C ALA A 408 1.99 15.23 0.89
N ARG A 409 2.43 16.20 0.08
CA ARG A 409 3.86 16.44 -0.22
C ARG A 409 4.56 17.28 0.83
N THR A 410 3.80 17.99 1.64
CA THR A 410 4.37 18.94 2.61
C THR A 410 4.62 18.21 3.90
N GLU A 411 5.87 18.17 4.31
CA GLU A 411 6.25 17.73 5.65
C GLU A 411 5.74 18.74 6.66
N VAL A 412 5.09 18.24 7.69
CA VAL A 412 4.67 19.08 8.82
C VAL A 412 5.92 19.43 9.63
N PRO A 413 6.25 20.71 9.83
CA PRO A 413 7.40 21.11 10.63
C PRO A 413 7.32 20.57 12.07
N ASP A 414 8.45 20.17 12.64
CA ASP A 414 8.50 19.51 13.95
C ASP A 414 8.00 20.39 15.10
N ASP A 415 8.11 21.70 14.96
CA ASP A 415 7.82 22.73 15.96
C ASP A 415 6.41 23.34 15.85
N VAL A 416 5.55 22.84 14.96
CA VAL A 416 4.16 23.29 14.96
C VAL A 416 3.38 22.70 16.13
N ALA A 417 2.39 23.44 16.59
CA ALA A 417 1.39 23.00 17.55
C ALA A 417 0.07 22.66 16.86
N ALA A 418 -0.45 21.47 17.09
CA ALA A 418 -1.76 21.05 16.63
C ALA A 418 -2.84 21.29 17.72
N TRP A 419 -4.09 21.45 17.28
CA TRP A 419 -5.24 21.67 18.19
C TRP A 419 -5.40 20.57 19.25
N ASN A 420 -5.07 19.35 18.94
CA ASN A 420 -5.13 18.23 19.88
C ASN A 420 -3.96 18.19 20.88
N GLY A 421 -3.04 19.14 20.82
CA GLY A 421 -1.85 19.26 21.68
C GLY A 421 -0.64 18.43 21.24
N ASP A 422 -0.68 17.77 20.08
CA ASP A 422 0.49 17.11 19.52
C ASP A 422 1.41 18.14 18.83
N ALA A 423 2.72 17.94 18.95
CA ALA A 423 3.72 18.67 18.17
C ALA A 423 3.83 18.10 16.75
N GLY A 424 4.38 18.87 15.84
CA GLY A 424 4.55 18.45 14.44
C GLY A 424 5.38 17.19 14.28
N SER A 425 6.41 16.99 15.10
CA SER A 425 7.22 15.75 15.12
C SER A 425 6.39 14.47 15.35
N ARG A 426 5.25 14.59 16.04
CA ARG A 426 4.32 13.46 16.23
C ARG A 426 3.19 13.46 15.22
N LEU A 427 2.79 14.63 14.71
CA LEU A 427 1.70 14.77 13.75
C LEU A 427 2.11 14.38 12.32
N SER A 428 3.37 14.60 11.94
CA SER A 428 3.85 14.56 10.55
C SER A 428 3.39 13.31 9.78
N ASN A 429 3.58 12.13 10.36
CA ASN A 429 3.16 10.88 9.73
C ASN A 429 1.63 10.70 9.70
N ALA A 430 0.94 11.13 10.75
CA ALA A 430 -0.52 11.04 10.85
C ALA A 430 -1.22 12.06 9.96
N TYR A 431 -0.57 13.16 9.59
CA TYR A 431 -1.15 14.22 8.78
C TYR A 431 -1.63 13.71 7.42
N ALA A 432 -0.80 12.90 6.74
CA ALA A 432 -1.18 12.27 5.47
C ALA A 432 -2.41 11.35 5.63
N LEU A 433 -2.49 10.59 6.73
CA LEU A 433 -3.65 9.75 7.05
C LEU A 433 -4.91 10.59 7.25
N LEU A 434 -4.82 11.70 8.00
CA LEU A 434 -5.95 12.58 8.30
C LEU A 434 -6.47 13.28 7.04
N HIS A 435 -5.57 13.84 6.23
CA HIS A 435 -5.93 14.50 4.98
C HIS A 435 -6.59 13.53 4.00
N THR A 436 -5.98 12.35 3.79
CA THR A 436 -6.55 11.31 2.92
C THR A 436 -7.93 10.85 3.42
N ARG A 437 -8.10 10.72 4.74
CA ARG A 437 -9.41 10.37 5.33
C ARG A 437 -10.44 11.45 5.08
N CYS A 438 -10.07 12.73 5.18
CA CYS A 438 -10.95 13.86 4.93
C CYS A 438 -11.52 13.82 3.49
N GLY A 439 -10.66 13.70 2.48
CA GLY A 439 -11.09 13.59 1.09
C GLY A 439 -11.90 12.32 0.79
N PHE A 440 -11.57 11.20 1.46
CA PHE A 440 -12.35 9.95 1.32
C PHE A 440 -13.76 10.09 1.91
N GLU A 441 -13.91 10.68 3.09
CA GLU A 441 -15.21 10.96 3.71
C GLU A 441 -16.03 11.96 2.88
N ALA A 442 -15.37 12.97 2.29
CA ALA A 442 -16.00 13.89 1.35
C ALA A 442 -16.57 13.17 0.13
N THR A 443 -15.77 12.29 -0.49
CA THR A 443 -16.23 11.48 -1.63
C THR A 443 -17.40 10.58 -1.25
N ALA A 444 -17.34 9.92 -0.09
CA ALA A 444 -18.43 9.09 0.41
C ALA A 444 -19.73 9.90 0.62
N ARG A 445 -19.61 11.12 1.16
CA ARG A 445 -20.74 11.96 1.50
C ARG A 445 -21.39 12.63 0.28
N TYR A 446 -20.58 13.19 -0.61
CA TYR A 446 -21.05 14.09 -1.66
C TYR A 446 -21.07 13.45 -3.05
N ARG A 447 -20.19 12.50 -3.33
CA ARG A 447 -20.08 11.87 -4.66
C ARG A 447 -20.77 10.51 -4.74
N THR A 448 -20.85 9.77 -3.63
CA THR A 448 -21.46 8.44 -3.59
C THR A 448 -22.59 8.31 -2.54
N PRO A 449 -23.50 9.31 -2.39
CA PRO A 449 -24.52 9.29 -1.33
C PRO A 449 -25.50 8.13 -1.44
N GLY A 450 -25.60 7.49 -2.62
CA GLY A 450 -26.43 6.31 -2.89
C GLY A 450 -25.79 4.96 -2.55
N GLY A 451 -24.62 4.93 -1.85
CA GLY A 451 -23.95 3.70 -1.45
C GLY A 451 -23.00 3.09 -2.48
N GLY A 452 -22.56 3.86 -3.47
CA GLY A 452 -21.44 3.46 -4.35
C GLY A 452 -20.12 3.39 -3.58
N ALA A 453 -19.10 2.70 -4.12
CA ALA A 453 -17.77 2.69 -3.53
C ALA A 453 -17.10 4.07 -3.69
N PRO A 454 -16.72 4.76 -2.61
CA PRO A 454 -15.96 5.99 -2.71
C PRO A 454 -14.54 5.69 -3.19
N ALA A 455 -13.92 6.67 -3.85
CA ALA A 455 -12.54 6.56 -4.31
C ALA A 455 -11.80 7.86 -4.09
N ILE A 456 -10.53 7.72 -3.76
CA ILE A 456 -9.56 8.82 -3.64
C ILE A 456 -8.20 8.30 -4.07
N PHE A 457 -7.43 9.10 -4.76
CA PHE A 457 -6.01 8.83 -4.97
C PHE A 457 -5.20 9.51 -3.87
N ALA A 458 -4.14 8.85 -3.38
CA ALA A 458 -3.30 9.40 -2.33
C ALA A 458 -1.82 9.11 -2.60
N THR A 459 -0.97 10.14 -2.56
CA THR A 459 0.48 10.01 -2.78
C THR A 459 1.25 9.74 -1.50
N ALA A 460 0.61 9.88 -0.34
CA ALA A 460 1.22 9.64 0.95
C ALA A 460 0.26 8.94 1.90
N GLY A 461 0.81 8.24 2.89
CA GLY A 461 0.01 7.53 3.87
C GLY A 461 0.84 6.92 5.00
N TRP A 462 0.18 6.73 6.12
CA TRP A 462 0.66 6.02 7.30
C TRP A 462 -0.22 4.78 7.55
N THR A 463 0.13 3.97 8.56
CA THR A 463 -0.76 2.88 8.99
C THR A 463 -2.18 3.39 9.21
N GLY A 464 -3.16 2.75 8.59
CA GLY A 464 -4.56 3.19 8.56
C GLY A 464 -5.00 3.73 7.20
N SER A 465 -4.08 4.30 6.40
CA SER A 465 -4.40 4.80 5.05
C SER A 465 -4.81 3.69 4.07
N GLN A 466 -4.45 2.44 4.33
CA GLN A 466 -4.91 1.29 3.52
C GLN A 466 -6.44 1.11 3.52
N ARG A 467 -7.17 1.73 4.46
CA ARG A 467 -8.65 1.75 4.49
C ARG A 467 -9.23 2.58 3.35
N THR A 468 -8.48 3.60 2.94
CA THR A 468 -8.81 4.46 1.81
C THR A 468 -7.98 4.00 0.61
N PRO A 469 -8.55 3.15 -0.27
CA PRO A 469 -7.78 2.53 -1.32
C PRO A 469 -7.31 3.55 -2.35
N LEU A 470 -6.28 3.17 -3.14
CA LEU A 470 -5.63 3.83 -4.25
C LEU A 470 -4.41 4.66 -3.83
N ALA A 471 -3.45 4.01 -3.16
CA ALA A 471 -2.12 4.58 -3.00
C ALA A 471 -1.45 4.78 -4.37
N ILE A 472 -0.80 5.91 -4.55
CA ILE A 472 -0.06 6.25 -5.77
C ILE A 472 1.43 6.30 -5.43
N GLY A 473 2.25 5.55 -6.20
CA GLY A 473 3.70 5.68 -6.14
C GLY A 473 4.19 6.99 -6.78
N PRO A 474 5.40 7.45 -6.42
CA PRO A 474 6.02 8.60 -7.04
C PRO A 474 6.32 8.35 -8.52
N PHE A 475 6.65 9.40 -9.24
CA PHE A 475 7.24 9.25 -10.56
C PHE A 475 8.65 8.66 -10.45
N ALA A 476 9.04 7.89 -11.46
CA ALA A 476 10.34 7.27 -11.50
C ALA A 476 11.16 7.81 -12.69
N GLN A 477 12.46 7.66 -12.64
CA GLN A 477 13.35 7.94 -13.76
C GLN A 477 12.95 7.08 -14.97
N ALA A 478 13.09 7.66 -16.17
CA ALA A 478 12.73 6.99 -17.43
C ALA A 478 13.81 5.99 -17.88
N ASP A 479 14.19 5.08 -16.98
CA ASP A 479 15.17 4.02 -17.21
C ASP A 479 14.72 2.66 -16.68
N TRP A 480 15.51 1.62 -16.91
CA TRP A 480 15.17 0.24 -16.52
C TRP A 480 15.16 0.04 -15.00
N GLU A 481 16.02 0.77 -14.28
CA GLU A 481 16.05 0.71 -12.81
C GLU A 481 14.84 1.42 -12.20
N GLY A 482 14.39 2.54 -12.80
CA GLY A 482 13.15 3.22 -12.42
C GLY A 482 11.94 2.31 -12.55
N LEU A 483 11.85 1.51 -13.63
CA LEU A 483 10.83 0.47 -13.76
C LEU A 483 10.94 -0.59 -12.66
N ALA A 484 12.14 -1.10 -12.41
CA ALA A 484 12.37 -2.13 -11.38
C ALA A 484 12.04 -1.60 -9.98
N ALA A 485 12.45 -0.38 -9.67
CA ALA A 485 12.18 0.28 -8.39
C ALA A 485 10.67 0.54 -8.19
N THR A 486 9.95 0.99 -9.23
CA THR A 486 8.48 1.14 -9.18
C THR A 486 7.79 -0.17 -8.82
N LEU A 487 8.23 -1.28 -9.40
CA LEU A 487 7.67 -2.60 -9.10
C LEU A 487 8.00 -3.04 -7.66
N ARG A 488 9.25 -2.84 -7.19
CA ARG A 488 9.62 -3.12 -5.80
C ARG A 488 8.81 -2.29 -4.82
N GLY A 489 8.58 -0.99 -5.11
CA GLY A 489 7.72 -0.11 -4.31
C GLY A 489 6.29 -0.64 -4.20
N ALA A 490 5.68 -1.05 -5.32
CA ALA A 490 4.35 -1.63 -5.34
C ALA A 490 4.26 -2.93 -4.52
N LEU A 491 5.24 -3.82 -4.66
CA LEU A 491 5.29 -5.09 -3.94
C LEU A 491 5.59 -4.91 -2.44
N SER A 492 6.48 -3.99 -2.08
CA SER A 492 6.77 -3.62 -0.69
C SER A 492 5.54 -3.05 0.01
N SER A 493 4.81 -2.15 -0.67
CA SER A 493 3.52 -1.61 -0.19
C SER A 493 2.50 -2.73 0.05
N GLY A 494 2.37 -3.67 -0.90
CA GLY A 494 1.48 -4.83 -0.76
C GLY A 494 1.84 -5.71 0.43
N MET A 495 3.12 -5.95 0.69
CA MET A 495 3.62 -6.68 1.85
C MET A 495 3.40 -5.93 3.17
N SER A 496 3.07 -4.66 3.12
CA SER A 496 2.83 -3.78 4.26
C SER A 496 1.35 -3.47 4.51
N GLY A 497 0.43 -4.19 3.82
CA GLY A 497 -1.02 -4.05 4.00
C GLY A 497 -1.70 -3.09 3.02
N VAL A 498 -0.96 -2.42 2.13
CA VAL A 498 -1.52 -1.57 1.07
C VAL A 498 -1.88 -2.45 -0.12
N ALA A 499 -3.12 -2.91 -0.18
CA ALA A 499 -3.55 -3.91 -1.15
C ALA A 499 -3.75 -3.35 -2.59
N CYS A 500 -4.04 -2.06 -2.70
CA CYS A 500 -4.30 -1.37 -3.95
C CYS A 500 -3.24 -0.29 -4.17
N TYR A 501 -2.46 -0.43 -5.24
CA TYR A 501 -1.37 0.47 -5.58
C TYR A 501 -1.41 0.84 -7.05
N ALA A 502 -1.30 2.12 -7.35
CA ALA A 502 -1.29 2.68 -8.69
C ALA A 502 0.15 3.03 -9.11
N ALA A 503 0.73 2.22 -9.98
CA ALA A 503 1.98 2.58 -10.64
C ALA A 503 1.74 3.56 -11.78
N THR A 504 2.63 4.54 -11.93
CA THR A 504 2.63 5.45 -13.08
C THR A 504 3.62 4.96 -14.12
N VAL A 505 3.15 4.74 -15.35
CA VAL A 505 3.99 4.40 -16.51
C VAL A 505 4.61 5.67 -17.04
N GLY A 506 5.94 5.72 -17.14
CA GLY A 506 6.68 6.90 -17.57
C GLY A 506 6.94 7.90 -16.47
N THR A 507 7.47 9.06 -16.85
CA THR A 507 7.81 10.18 -15.97
C THR A 507 7.09 11.45 -16.42
N ASP A 508 6.90 12.41 -15.52
CA ASP A 508 6.34 13.74 -15.83
C ASP A 508 7.43 14.77 -16.16
N LEU A 509 8.67 14.50 -15.79
CA LEU A 509 9.81 15.40 -15.97
C LEU A 509 10.95 14.74 -16.75
N GLY A 510 11.86 15.55 -17.28
CA GLY A 510 13.05 15.08 -17.99
C GLY A 510 12.75 14.43 -19.36
N GLU A 511 13.66 13.61 -19.83
CA GLU A 511 13.51 12.91 -21.08
C GLU A 511 12.45 11.79 -20.99
N ARG A 512 11.69 11.60 -22.06
CA ARG A 512 10.74 10.49 -22.14
C ARG A 512 11.47 9.14 -22.23
N ALA A 513 10.84 8.08 -21.76
CA ALA A 513 11.35 6.73 -21.89
C ALA A 513 11.58 6.33 -23.37
N PRO A 514 12.60 5.52 -23.70
CA PRO A 514 12.69 4.88 -25.01
C PRO A 514 11.46 4.02 -25.31
N PRO A 515 11.08 3.83 -26.60
CA PRO A 515 9.86 3.09 -26.97
C PRO A 515 9.78 1.68 -26.38
N GLU A 516 10.88 0.92 -26.31
CA GLU A 516 10.88 -0.41 -25.72
C GLU A 516 10.61 -0.35 -24.21
N LEU A 517 11.27 0.53 -23.49
CA LEU A 517 11.04 0.72 -22.06
C LEU A 517 9.60 1.12 -21.76
N PHE A 518 9.04 2.08 -22.53
CA PHE A 518 7.63 2.46 -22.40
C PHE A 518 6.69 1.25 -22.55
N VAL A 519 6.91 0.43 -23.58
CA VAL A 519 6.10 -0.78 -23.82
C VAL A 519 6.24 -1.76 -22.65
N ARG A 520 7.47 -2.06 -22.19
CA ARG A 520 7.72 -3.01 -21.09
C ARG A 520 7.14 -2.53 -19.77
N TRP A 521 7.21 -1.24 -19.51
CA TRP A 521 6.60 -0.63 -18.32
C TRP A 521 5.08 -0.77 -18.35
N LEU A 522 4.45 -0.43 -19.47
CA LEU A 522 3.01 -0.58 -19.64
C LEU A 522 2.56 -2.04 -19.50
N GLN A 523 3.29 -2.97 -20.11
CA GLN A 523 3.01 -4.40 -20.00
C GLN A 523 3.03 -4.89 -18.54
N ALA A 524 4.00 -4.46 -17.75
CA ALA A 524 4.09 -4.80 -16.33
C ALA A 524 2.94 -4.18 -15.52
N ALA A 525 2.67 -2.90 -15.73
CA ALA A 525 1.68 -2.14 -15.00
C ALA A 525 0.23 -2.60 -15.25
N VAL A 526 -0.06 -3.21 -16.39
CA VAL A 526 -1.38 -3.82 -16.73
C VAL A 526 -1.84 -4.83 -15.67
N PHE A 527 -0.92 -5.49 -14.97
CA PHE A 527 -1.19 -6.53 -13.96
C PHE A 527 -1.17 -6.02 -12.51
N LEU A 528 -0.90 -4.74 -12.29
CA LEU A 528 -1.08 -4.12 -10.98
C LEU A 528 -2.55 -3.80 -10.71
N SER A 529 -2.89 -3.49 -9.46
CA SER A 529 -4.28 -3.19 -9.10
C SER A 529 -4.82 -1.99 -9.86
N HIS A 530 -4.05 -0.91 -9.94
CA HIS A 530 -4.40 0.34 -10.63
C HIS A 530 -3.29 0.76 -11.57
N LEU A 531 -3.66 1.54 -12.60
CA LEU A 531 -2.77 1.91 -13.69
C LEU A 531 -2.91 3.39 -13.99
N ARG A 532 -1.78 4.10 -13.99
CA ARG A 532 -1.65 5.48 -14.41
C ARG A 532 -0.65 5.59 -15.55
N LEU A 533 -0.88 6.53 -16.43
CA LEU A 533 0.02 6.85 -17.54
C LEU A 533 0.39 8.33 -17.45
N ALA A 534 1.68 8.61 -17.31
CA ALA A 534 2.20 9.96 -17.49
C ALA A 534 2.02 10.37 -18.94
N GLY A 535 1.39 11.50 -19.17
CA GLY A 535 1.08 12.04 -20.49
C GLY A 535 1.34 13.53 -20.54
N GLY A 536 1.04 14.14 -21.68
CA GLY A 536 1.31 15.54 -21.98
C GLY A 536 2.66 15.75 -22.67
N GLY A 537 2.81 16.90 -23.32
CA GLY A 537 4.00 17.18 -24.10
C GLY A 537 4.25 16.11 -25.15
N ASP A 538 5.35 15.37 -25.02
CA ASP A 538 5.82 14.33 -25.95
C ASP A 538 5.61 12.89 -25.43
N ARG A 539 4.78 12.65 -24.39
CA ARG A 539 4.67 11.37 -23.67
C ARG A 539 3.41 10.56 -23.98
N ASP A 540 2.55 11.03 -24.85
CA ASP A 540 1.36 10.26 -25.25
C ASP A 540 1.74 9.03 -26.12
N PRO A 541 1.02 7.90 -26.06
CA PRO A 541 1.40 6.62 -26.66
C PRO A 541 1.73 6.68 -28.17
N TRP A 542 1.05 7.54 -28.93
CA TRP A 542 1.29 7.71 -30.37
C TRP A 542 2.60 8.45 -30.72
N LEU A 543 3.26 9.03 -29.74
CA LEU A 543 4.54 9.74 -29.92
C LEU A 543 5.74 8.80 -29.79
N TYR A 544 5.52 7.55 -29.34
CA TYR A 544 6.55 6.51 -29.27
C TYR A 544 6.68 5.69 -30.57
N GLY A 545 5.91 6.03 -31.60
CA GLY A 545 5.88 5.35 -32.91
C GLY A 545 4.72 4.36 -33.04
N ALA A 546 4.41 3.97 -34.27
CA ALA A 546 3.22 3.18 -34.61
C ALA A 546 3.20 1.79 -33.97
N ASP A 547 4.35 1.14 -33.86
CA ASP A 547 4.48 -0.19 -33.24
C ASP A 547 4.19 -0.10 -31.73
N ALA A 548 4.79 0.86 -31.03
CA ALA A 548 4.57 1.07 -29.59
C ALA A 548 3.11 1.45 -29.30
N GLU A 549 2.50 2.32 -30.12
CA GLU A 549 1.07 2.65 -30.03
C GLU A 549 0.18 1.40 -30.23
N GLY A 550 0.48 0.59 -31.23
CA GLY A 550 -0.27 -0.65 -31.53
C GLY A 550 -0.19 -1.63 -30.35
N ILE A 551 1.00 -1.79 -29.77
CA ILE A 551 1.24 -2.64 -28.62
C ILE A 551 0.55 -2.07 -27.37
N ALA A 552 0.62 -0.77 -27.12
CA ALA A 552 -0.07 -0.11 -26.02
C ALA A 552 -1.59 -0.34 -26.11
N ARG A 553 -2.19 -0.16 -27.30
CA ARG A 553 -3.61 -0.44 -27.54
C ARG A 553 -3.97 -1.89 -27.23
N LYS A 554 -3.15 -2.86 -27.68
CA LYS A 554 -3.33 -4.30 -27.40
C LYS A 554 -3.37 -4.57 -25.89
N TRP A 555 -2.39 -4.09 -25.14
CA TRP A 555 -2.26 -4.38 -23.71
C TRP A 555 -3.26 -3.62 -22.84
N LEU A 556 -3.63 -2.39 -23.22
CA LEU A 556 -4.71 -1.67 -22.58
C LEU A 556 -6.06 -2.33 -22.83
N THR A 557 -6.34 -2.80 -24.05
CA THR A 557 -7.54 -3.61 -24.30
C THR A 557 -7.55 -4.88 -23.44
N PHE A 558 -6.39 -5.54 -23.25
CA PHE A 558 -6.28 -6.70 -22.37
C PHE A 558 -6.52 -6.32 -20.90
N ARG A 559 -6.05 -5.14 -20.44
CA ARG A 559 -6.34 -4.62 -19.10
C ARG A 559 -7.86 -4.56 -18.86
N TYR A 560 -8.62 -4.05 -19.79
CA TYR A 560 -10.08 -3.96 -19.65
C TYR A 560 -10.76 -5.33 -19.67
N ARG A 561 -10.19 -6.29 -20.40
CA ARG A 561 -10.63 -7.68 -20.32
C ARG A 561 -10.32 -8.34 -18.97
N LEU A 562 -9.27 -7.92 -18.26
CA LEU A 562 -8.90 -8.41 -16.93
C LEU A 562 -9.78 -7.86 -15.81
N ILE A 563 -10.59 -6.84 -16.03
CA ILE A 563 -11.39 -6.19 -14.96
C ILE A 563 -12.19 -7.20 -14.13
N PRO A 564 -12.88 -8.21 -14.68
CA PRO A 564 -13.58 -9.21 -13.87
C PRO A 564 -12.67 -9.95 -12.88
N TYR A 565 -11.46 -10.29 -13.31
CA TYR A 565 -10.46 -10.94 -12.47
C TYR A 565 -9.90 -10.01 -11.39
N LEU A 566 -9.63 -8.76 -11.74
CA LEU A 566 -9.12 -7.75 -10.80
C LEU A 566 -10.15 -7.40 -9.73
N GLU A 567 -11.43 -7.29 -10.08
CA GLU A 567 -12.51 -7.10 -9.09
C GLU A 567 -12.57 -8.25 -8.08
N GLN A 568 -12.35 -9.50 -8.52
CA GLN A 568 -12.27 -10.63 -7.58
C GLN A 568 -11.06 -10.52 -6.64
N ALA A 569 -9.89 -10.18 -7.18
CA ALA A 569 -8.68 -10.03 -6.37
C ALA A 569 -8.82 -8.88 -5.34
N ILE A 570 -9.48 -7.79 -5.70
CA ILE A 570 -9.79 -6.69 -4.77
C ILE A 570 -10.83 -7.11 -3.73
N THR A 571 -11.87 -7.86 -4.14
CA THR A 571 -12.84 -8.42 -3.19
C THR A 571 -12.14 -9.33 -2.16
N GLU A 572 -11.17 -10.12 -2.57
CA GLU A 572 -10.34 -10.88 -1.64
C GLU A 572 -9.54 -9.94 -0.72
N ALA A 573 -8.93 -8.89 -1.25
CA ALA A 573 -8.18 -7.91 -0.46
C ALA A 573 -9.04 -7.24 0.63
N THR A 574 -10.28 -6.86 0.33
CA THR A 574 -11.21 -6.29 1.34
C THR A 574 -11.54 -7.26 2.47
N ARG A 575 -11.41 -8.55 2.24
CA ARG A 575 -11.74 -9.61 3.20
C ARG A 575 -10.52 -10.10 3.98
N THR A 576 -9.35 -10.18 3.35
CA THR A 576 -8.15 -10.83 3.90
C THR A 576 -6.95 -9.92 4.05
N GLY A 577 -6.97 -8.72 3.47
CA GLY A 577 -5.80 -7.84 3.38
C GLY A 577 -4.77 -8.27 2.32
N MET A 578 -4.96 -9.39 1.62
CA MET A 578 -4.02 -9.86 0.58
C MET A 578 -3.98 -8.89 -0.59
N PRO A 579 -2.79 -8.43 -1.02
CA PRO A 579 -2.70 -7.47 -2.13
C PRO A 579 -3.03 -8.13 -3.48
N VAL A 580 -3.41 -7.29 -4.45
CA VAL A 580 -3.63 -7.73 -5.84
C VAL A 580 -2.31 -8.19 -6.47
N ALA A 581 -1.26 -7.37 -6.35
CA ALA A 581 0.11 -7.74 -6.75
C ALA A 581 0.85 -8.31 -5.54
N ARG A 582 1.18 -9.61 -5.58
CA ARG A 582 1.76 -10.35 -4.45
C ARG A 582 3.22 -10.66 -4.71
N ALA A 583 4.11 -10.14 -3.88
CA ALA A 583 5.52 -10.52 -3.92
C ALA A 583 5.67 -12.05 -3.77
N MET A 584 6.69 -12.62 -4.41
CA MET A 584 6.92 -14.06 -4.39
C MET A 584 7.13 -14.60 -2.96
N ALA A 585 7.75 -13.80 -2.09
CA ALA A 585 7.93 -14.13 -0.67
C ALA A 585 6.60 -14.27 0.10
N LEU A 586 5.56 -13.52 -0.30
CA LEU A 586 4.22 -13.60 0.30
C LEU A 586 3.40 -14.75 -0.31
N ALA A 587 3.49 -14.94 -1.64
CA ALA A 587 2.69 -15.93 -2.36
C ALA A 587 3.22 -17.37 -2.22
N PHE A 588 4.55 -17.52 -2.11
CA PHE A 588 5.24 -18.83 -2.03
C PHE A 588 6.36 -18.78 -0.97
N PRO A 589 6.03 -18.56 0.29
CA PRO A 589 7.02 -18.36 1.37
C PRO A 589 7.96 -19.55 1.57
N GLU A 590 7.49 -20.77 1.27
CA GLU A 590 8.24 -22.03 1.39
C GLU A 590 9.33 -22.18 0.31
N SER A 591 9.19 -21.51 -0.82
CA SER A 591 10.08 -21.66 -1.98
C SER A 591 11.20 -20.65 -1.97
N ARG A 592 12.39 -21.03 -1.50
CA ARG A 592 13.59 -20.18 -1.56
C ARG A 592 13.94 -19.79 -2.99
N LEU A 593 13.72 -20.66 -3.97
CA LEU A 593 14.01 -20.41 -5.38
C LEU A 593 13.35 -19.12 -5.88
N VAL A 594 12.10 -18.86 -5.50
CA VAL A 594 11.32 -17.75 -6.06
C VAL A 594 11.36 -16.49 -5.20
N ARG A 595 11.73 -16.59 -3.93
CA ARG A 595 11.75 -15.43 -3.02
C ARG A 595 12.74 -14.33 -3.45
N ASP A 596 13.84 -14.73 -4.09
CA ASP A 596 14.90 -13.82 -4.52
C ASP A 596 14.55 -13.09 -5.84
N PHE A 597 13.41 -13.41 -6.48
CA PHE A 597 12.91 -12.74 -7.68
C PHE A 597 11.99 -11.56 -7.30
N GLU A 598 12.58 -10.45 -6.91
CA GLU A 598 11.94 -9.31 -6.26
C GLU A 598 11.03 -8.47 -7.15
N THR A 599 11.12 -8.60 -8.47
CA THR A 599 10.26 -7.88 -9.43
C THR A 599 9.24 -8.78 -10.11
N GLN A 600 9.37 -10.10 -9.96
CA GLN A 600 8.38 -11.08 -10.38
C GLN A 600 7.29 -11.17 -9.30
N PHE A 601 6.03 -11.27 -9.69
CA PHE A 601 4.92 -11.27 -8.75
C PHE A 601 3.73 -12.11 -9.22
N MET A 602 2.85 -12.46 -8.30
CA MET A 602 1.52 -12.97 -8.63
C MET A 602 0.53 -11.81 -8.75
N CYS A 603 -0.20 -11.76 -9.85
CA CYS A 603 -1.42 -10.96 -9.93
C CYS A 603 -2.59 -11.85 -9.50
N GLY A 604 -3.17 -11.59 -8.31
CA GLY A 604 -4.10 -12.51 -7.67
C GLY A 604 -3.51 -13.92 -7.47
N ASP A 605 -4.35 -14.95 -7.52
CA ASP A 605 -3.93 -16.34 -7.33
C ASP A 605 -3.51 -17.05 -8.62
N ALA A 606 -4.00 -16.58 -9.78
CA ALA A 606 -3.95 -17.36 -11.01
C ALA A 606 -2.80 -16.98 -11.96
N LEU A 607 -2.24 -15.77 -11.87
CA LEU A 607 -1.28 -15.28 -12.85
C LEU A 607 0.07 -14.98 -12.22
N LEU A 608 1.14 -15.62 -12.73
CA LEU A 608 2.52 -15.23 -12.49
C LEU A 608 2.95 -14.25 -13.55
N VAL A 609 3.45 -13.09 -13.15
CA VAL A 609 3.90 -12.00 -14.00
C VAL A 609 5.39 -11.81 -13.80
N ALA A 610 6.16 -11.88 -14.89
CA ALA A 610 7.62 -11.73 -14.86
C ALA A 610 8.06 -10.57 -15.76
N PRO A 611 8.15 -9.33 -15.20
CA PRO A 611 8.50 -8.13 -15.95
C PRO A 611 9.89 -8.18 -16.56
N ILE A 612 10.01 -7.76 -17.82
CA ILE A 612 11.29 -7.61 -18.50
C ILE A 612 11.89 -6.27 -18.09
N LEU A 613 13.08 -6.30 -17.48
CA LEU A 613 13.74 -5.15 -16.85
C LEU A 613 15.05 -4.76 -17.56
N ARG A 614 15.18 -5.11 -18.82
CA ARG A 614 16.32 -4.76 -19.66
C ARG A 614 15.94 -4.79 -21.13
N GLU A 615 16.71 -4.14 -21.95
CA GLU A 615 16.56 -4.15 -23.41
C GLU A 615 16.74 -5.56 -23.98
N GLY A 616 16.05 -5.87 -25.08
CA GLY A 616 16.20 -7.10 -25.86
C GLY A 616 15.26 -8.24 -25.51
N GLY A 617 14.39 -8.10 -24.49
CA GLY A 617 13.27 -9.04 -24.24
C GLY A 617 13.64 -10.36 -23.56
N GLU A 618 14.88 -10.57 -23.11
CA GLU A 618 15.31 -11.78 -22.40
C GLU A 618 15.18 -11.62 -20.86
N ILE A 619 14.69 -12.66 -20.19
CA ILE A 619 14.54 -12.69 -18.73
C ILE A 619 14.64 -14.11 -18.19
N ASP A 620 15.12 -14.26 -16.95
CA ASP A 620 15.01 -15.47 -16.17
C ASP A 620 13.73 -15.43 -15.33
N VAL A 621 12.89 -16.47 -15.45
CA VAL A 621 11.62 -16.60 -14.74
C VAL A 621 11.69 -17.75 -13.76
N ALA A 622 11.52 -17.48 -12.48
CA ALA A 622 11.45 -18.52 -11.45
C ALA A 622 10.01 -19.04 -11.35
N LEU A 623 9.78 -20.24 -11.83
CA LEU A 623 8.48 -20.91 -11.72
C LEU A 623 8.32 -21.57 -10.35
N PRO A 624 7.33 -21.16 -9.53
CA PRO A 624 7.05 -21.81 -8.24
C PRO A 624 6.64 -23.28 -8.41
N PRO A 625 6.58 -24.07 -7.31
CA PRO A 625 6.08 -25.44 -7.38
C PRO A 625 4.71 -25.56 -8.04
N GLY A 626 4.46 -26.63 -8.78
CA GLY A 626 3.24 -26.89 -9.54
C GLY A 626 3.48 -26.90 -11.04
N ALA A 627 2.47 -26.58 -11.83
CA ALA A 627 2.59 -26.43 -13.27
C ALA A 627 2.04 -25.07 -13.73
N TRP A 628 2.59 -24.58 -14.84
CA TRP A 628 2.38 -23.23 -15.33
C TRP A 628 2.16 -23.23 -16.85
N TYR A 629 1.25 -22.40 -17.33
CA TYR A 629 0.92 -22.29 -18.74
C TYR A 629 1.28 -20.91 -19.25
N ASP A 630 2.19 -20.82 -20.20
CA ASP A 630 2.54 -19.55 -20.87
C ASP A 630 1.35 -19.01 -21.67
N LEU A 631 0.95 -17.78 -21.40
CA LEU A 631 -0.18 -17.16 -22.09
C LEU A 631 0.12 -16.81 -23.56
N ASN A 632 1.40 -16.68 -23.95
CA ASN A 632 1.78 -16.37 -25.33
C ASN A 632 1.80 -17.63 -26.22
N THR A 633 2.30 -18.75 -25.70
CA THR A 633 2.54 -19.97 -26.49
C THR A 633 1.61 -21.12 -26.15
N ARG A 634 0.89 -21.03 -25.03
CA ARG A 634 0.10 -22.11 -24.40
C ARG A 634 0.93 -23.32 -23.92
N ALA A 635 2.25 -23.22 -23.97
CA ALA A 635 3.14 -24.28 -23.50
C ALA A 635 2.99 -24.48 -21.99
N ARG A 636 3.04 -25.75 -21.58
CA ARG A 636 3.03 -26.15 -20.15
C ARG A 636 4.44 -26.34 -19.66
N TYR A 637 4.77 -25.72 -18.54
CA TYR A 637 6.05 -25.85 -17.84
C TYR A 637 5.85 -26.48 -16.47
N ALA A 638 6.76 -27.35 -16.07
CA ALA A 638 6.85 -27.79 -14.69
C ALA A 638 7.40 -26.64 -13.83
N GLY A 639 6.94 -26.54 -12.59
CA GLY A 639 7.48 -25.57 -11.64
C GLY A 639 8.78 -26.03 -10.97
N SER A 640 9.21 -25.31 -9.94
CA SER A 640 10.46 -25.54 -9.18
C SER A 640 11.72 -25.43 -10.04
N GLN A 641 11.73 -24.52 -11.00
CA GLN A 641 12.87 -24.25 -11.89
C GLN A 641 12.96 -22.77 -12.28
N VAL A 642 14.12 -22.38 -12.77
CA VAL A 642 14.32 -21.10 -13.46
C VAL A 642 14.29 -21.35 -14.95
N LEU A 643 13.41 -20.65 -15.65
CA LEU A 643 13.23 -20.71 -17.09
C LEU A 643 13.85 -19.47 -17.73
N ARG A 644 14.79 -19.63 -18.66
CA ARG A 644 15.20 -18.53 -19.52
C ARG A 644 14.16 -18.31 -20.60
N TYR A 645 13.58 -17.13 -20.62
CA TYR A 645 12.48 -16.74 -21.48
C TYR A 645 12.90 -15.60 -22.40
N ALA A 646 12.49 -15.66 -23.66
CA ALA A 646 12.68 -14.60 -24.65
C ALA A 646 11.34 -14.18 -25.21
N ALA A 647 10.99 -12.89 -25.11
CA ALA A 647 9.75 -12.32 -25.59
C ALA A 647 9.98 -11.29 -26.67
N LYS A 648 9.21 -11.35 -27.76
CA LYS A 648 9.10 -10.23 -28.69
C LYS A 648 8.51 -9.00 -28.00
N LEU A 649 8.66 -7.82 -28.57
CA LEU A 649 8.20 -6.58 -27.95
C LEU A 649 6.68 -6.57 -27.64
N ASP A 650 5.87 -7.20 -28.50
CA ASP A 650 4.41 -7.34 -28.32
C ASP A 650 4.00 -8.48 -27.38
N GLN A 651 4.95 -9.31 -26.93
CA GLN A 651 4.77 -10.41 -25.99
C GLN A 651 5.29 -10.03 -24.61
N PHE A 652 4.70 -10.61 -23.57
CA PHE A 652 5.09 -10.38 -22.18
C PHE A 652 5.00 -11.68 -21.40
N PRO A 653 6.00 -12.03 -20.56
CA PRO A 653 6.01 -13.28 -19.82
C PRO A 653 4.94 -13.29 -18.72
N VAL A 654 3.84 -13.97 -18.97
CA VAL A 654 2.75 -14.22 -18.03
C VAL A 654 2.37 -15.68 -18.10
N PHE A 655 2.25 -16.30 -16.92
CA PHE A 655 1.95 -17.72 -16.81
C PHE A 655 0.70 -17.95 -15.97
N GLY A 656 -0.24 -18.72 -16.51
CA GLY A 656 -1.42 -19.20 -15.80
C GLY A 656 -1.07 -20.38 -14.89
N ARG A 657 -1.51 -20.31 -13.64
CA ARG A 657 -1.28 -21.37 -12.64
C ARG A 657 -2.23 -22.54 -12.85
N GLU A 658 -1.70 -23.77 -12.95
CA GLU A 658 -2.53 -24.98 -13.03
C GLU A 658 -3.53 -25.06 -11.86
N GLY A 659 -4.77 -25.41 -12.16
CA GLY A 659 -5.84 -25.51 -11.18
C GLY A 659 -6.69 -24.26 -11.00
N TYR A 660 -6.39 -23.19 -11.73
CA TYR A 660 -7.10 -21.90 -11.67
C TYR A 660 -7.80 -21.58 -12.98
N ALA A 661 -8.73 -20.63 -12.92
CA ALA A 661 -9.40 -20.09 -14.10
C ALA A 661 -9.28 -18.56 -14.12
N LEU A 662 -9.19 -17.98 -15.30
CA LEU A 662 -9.11 -16.55 -15.55
C LEU A 662 -10.37 -16.08 -16.26
N PRO A 663 -11.28 -15.39 -15.56
CA PRO A 663 -12.44 -14.78 -16.19
C PRO A 663 -12.03 -13.51 -16.95
N LEU A 664 -12.45 -13.39 -18.20
CA LEU A 664 -12.15 -12.27 -19.08
C LEU A 664 -13.43 -11.62 -19.57
N GLY A 665 -13.55 -10.31 -19.35
CA GLY A 665 -14.61 -9.49 -19.91
C GLY A 665 -14.33 -9.11 -21.36
N ARG A 666 -15.18 -8.23 -21.88
CA ARG A 666 -15.05 -7.63 -23.21
C ARG A 666 -14.00 -6.52 -23.20
N GLY A 667 -13.24 -6.40 -24.29
CA GLY A 667 -12.39 -5.25 -24.55
C GLY A 667 -13.24 -4.01 -24.89
N VAL A 668 -13.16 -2.98 -24.08
CA VAL A 668 -13.96 -1.75 -24.19
C VAL A 668 -13.08 -0.51 -24.16
N GLN A 669 -13.62 0.66 -24.55
CA GLN A 669 -12.88 1.93 -24.54
C GLN A 669 -12.87 2.60 -23.17
N HIS A 670 -13.89 2.33 -22.34
CA HIS A 670 -13.99 2.78 -20.97
C HIS A 670 -14.91 1.85 -20.17
N THR A 671 -14.77 1.87 -18.85
CA THR A 671 -15.54 0.98 -17.98
C THR A 671 -17.04 1.22 -17.98
N GLY A 672 -17.49 2.41 -18.40
CA GLY A 672 -18.92 2.70 -18.56
C GLY A 672 -19.64 1.85 -19.62
N GLU A 673 -18.87 1.19 -20.53
CA GLU A 673 -19.41 0.24 -21.47
C GLU A 673 -19.61 -1.17 -20.89
N ILE A 674 -19.10 -1.42 -19.67
CA ILE A 674 -19.25 -2.72 -18.99
C ILE A 674 -20.55 -2.74 -18.20
N ALA A 675 -21.44 -3.64 -18.54
CA ALA A 675 -22.71 -3.81 -17.83
C ALA A 675 -22.48 -4.17 -16.35
N SER A 676 -23.45 -3.85 -15.48
CA SER A 676 -23.37 -4.04 -14.02
C SER A 676 -23.16 -5.48 -13.60
N ASP A 677 -23.72 -6.44 -14.36
CA ASP A 677 -23.59 -7.88 -14.14
C ASP A 677 -22.25 -8.47 -14.58
N LEU A 678 -21.32 -7.63 -15.04
CA LEU A 678 -19.95 -7.99 -15.43
C LEU A 678 -19.88 -9.17 -16.40
N PRO A 679 -20.42 -9.03 -17.64
CA PRO A 679 -20.53 -10.15 -18.57
C PRO A 679 -19.14 -10.64 -19.00
N LEU A 680 -18.95 -11.96 -18.98
CA LEU A 680 -17.75 -12.61 -19.47
C LEU A 680 -17.83 -12.83 -20.99
N GLU A 681 -16.74 -12.52 -21.69
CA GLU A 681 -16.51 -12.91 -23.07
C GLU A 681 -15.78 -14.24 -23.16
N ALA A 682 -14.82 -14.47 -22.25
CA ALA A 682 -14.04 -15.71 -22.22
C ALA A 682 -13.75 -16.18 -20.79
N LEU A 683 -13.48 -17.47 -20.66
CA LEU A 683 -12.97 -18.12 -19.48
C LEU A 683 -11.75 -18.98 -19.87
N TRP A 684 -10.58 -18.60 -19.40
CA TRP A 684 -9.37 -19.39 -19.60
C TRP A 684 -9.14 -20.30 -18.39
N VAL A 685 -9.06 -21.62 -18.63
CA VAL A 685 -8.91 -22.63 -17.59
C VAL A 685 -7.52 -23.26 -17.71
N PHE A 686 -6.73 -23.19 -16.65
CA PHE A 686 -5.35 -23.68 -16.65
C PHE A 686 -5.30 -25.11 -16.07
N GLY A 687 -5.28 -26.09 -16.95
CA GLY A 687 -5.35 -27.49 -16.58
C GLY A 687 -6.63 -27.86 -15.84
N LYS A 688 -6.57 -28.84 -14.96
CA LYS A 688 -7.73 -29.29 -14.19
C LYS A 688 -7.97 -28.33 -13.02
N PRO A 689 -9.14 -27.67 -12.95
CA PRO A 689 -9.44 -26.75 -11.86
C PRO A 689 -9.41 -27.43 -10.49
N VAL A 690 -8.88 -26.73 -9.48
CA VAL A 690 -8.85 -27.19 -8.08
C VAL A 690 -9.60 -26.26 -7.16
N ARG A 691 -10.07 -25.11 -7.67
CA ARG A 691 -10.89 -24.14 -6.95
C ARG A 691 -12.17 -23.79 -7.72
N PRO A 692 -13.29 -23.63 -7.04
CA PRO A 692 -14.49 -23.10 -7.67
C PRO A 692 -14.25 -21.66 -8.18
N LEU A 693 -14.94 -21.29 -9.24
CA LEU A 693 -15.08 -19.92 -9.72
C LEU A 693 -16.48 -19.45 -9.36
N GLU A 694 -16.56 -18.46 -8.47
CA GLU A 694 -17.82 -17.92 -7.96
C GLU A 694 -17.96 -16.44 -8.36
N GLY A 695 -19.17 -15.90 -8.23
CA GLY A 695 -19.43 -14.47 -8.43
C GLY A 695 -19.83 -14.08 -9.85
N PHE A 696 -19.86 -15.01 -10.81
CA PHE A 696 -20.28 -14.75 -12.18
C PHE A 696 -21.58 -15.49 -12.53
N ARG A 697 -22.49 -14.80 -13.21
CA ARG A 697 -23.75 -15.41 -13.71
C ARG A 697 -23.53 -16.20 -15.00
N GLN A 698 -22.47 -15.90 -15.76
CA GLN A 698 -22.22 -16.42 -17.10
C GLN A 698 -21.33 -17.66 -17.10
N ALA A 699 -20.54 -17.89 -16.06
CA ALA A 699 -19.69 -19.06 -15.93
C ALA A 699 -19.42 -19.39 -14.45
N ARG A 700 -19.32 -20.68 -14.15
CA ARG A 700 -18.90 -21.16 -12.84
C ARG A 700 -18.08 -22.43 -12.96
N VAL A 701 -17.19 -22.67 -12.02
CA VAL A 701 -16.45 -23.91 -11.88
C VAL A 701 -16.99 -24.62 -10.63
N GLU A 702 -17.58 -25.77 -10.82
CA GLU A 702 -18.16 -26.60 -9.76
C GLU A 702 -17.23 -27.75 -9.43
N SER A 703 -17.09 -28.07 -8.15
CA SER A 703 -16.40 -29.27 -7.70
C SER A 703 -17.41 -30.36 -7.43
N ASP A 704 -17.30 -31.47 -8.16
CA ASP A 704 -18.00 -32.70 -7.83
C ASP A 704 -17.03 -33.65 -7.14
N ARG A 705 -17.41 -34.14 -5.96
CA ARG A 705 -16.58 -35.09 -5.19
C ARG A 705 -16.30 -36.42 -5.89
N ILE A 706 -17.12 -36.78 -6.90
CA ILE A 706 -17.05 -38.07 -7.61
C ILE A 706 -16.47 -37.87 -9.01
N ALA A 707 -16.86 -36.84 -9.76
CA ALA A 707 -16.52 -36.65 -11.17
C ALA A 707 -15.40 -35.60 -11.42
N GLY A 708 -14.90 -34.91 -10.40
CA GLY A 708 -13.93 -33.82 -10.53
C GLY A 708 -14.58 -32.49 -10.76
N PHE A 709 -13.87 -31.54 -11.40
CA PHE A 709 -14.38 -30.19 -11.66
C PHE A 709 -15.10 -30.13 -13.00
N THR A 710 -16.27 -29.50 -13.00
CA THR A 710 -17.05 -29.19 -14.19
C THR A 710 -17.11 -27.69 -14.37
N VAL A 711 -16.80 -27.24 -15.58
CA VAL A 711 -16.99 -25.84 -15.99
C VAL A 711 -18.36 -25.71 -16.63
N ARG A 712 -19.21 -24.87 -16.06
CA ARG A 712 -20.49 -24.49 -16.66
C ARG A 712 -20.41 -23.07 -17.15
N ALA A 713 -20.78 -22.84 -18.41
CA ALA A 713 -20.75 -21.52 -19.01
C ALA A 713 -21.94 -21.33 -19.96
N LEU A 714 -22.39 -20.06 -20.09
CA LEU A 714 -23.35 -19.71 -21.15
C LEU A 714 -22.70 -19.92 -22.53
N LEU A 715 -23.52 -20.20 -23.53
CA LEU A 715 -23.06 -20.50 -24.91
C LEU A 715 -22.27 -19.37 -25.56
N ASN A 716 -22.43 -18.13 -25.09
CA ASN A 716 -21.70 -16.97 -25.58
C ASN A 716 -20.36 -16.71 -24.86
N VAL A 717 -19.99 -17.55 -23.89
CA VAL A 717 -18.68 -17.46 -23.21
C VAL A 717 -17.70 -18.42 -23.87
N ASP A 718 -16.61 -17.89 -24.42
CA ASP A 718 -15.52 -18.69 -25.00
C ASP A 718 -14.70 -19.38 -23.89
N VAL A 719 -14.91 -20.66 -23.68
CA VAL A 719 -14.16 -21.46 -22.68
C VAL A 719 -12.93 -22.07 -23.34
N GLN A 720 -11.75 -21.61 -22.94
CA GLN A 720 -10.47 -22.08 -23.45
C GLN A 720 -9.72 -22.85 -22.36
N VAL A 721 -9.43 -24.13 -22.59
CA VAL A 721 -8.65 -24.97 -21.69
C VAL A 721 -7.19 -24.98 -22.14
N PHE A 722 -6.29 -24.65 -21.23
CA PHE A 722 -4.84 -24.78 -21.41
C PHE A 722 -4.41 -26.18 -20.93
N GLY A 723 -3.67 -26.90 -21.75
CA GLY A 723 -3.28 -28.28 -21.48
C GLY A 723 -4.25 -29.31 -22.07
N ASP A 724 -4.47 -30.42 -21.38
CA ASP A 724 -5.36 -31.51 -21.86
C ASP A 724 -6.83 -31.12 -21.67
N ALA A 725 -7.47 -30.69 -22.74
CA ALA A 725 -8.88 -30.32 -22.75
C ALA A 725 -9.83 -31.47 -22.35
N SER A 726 -9.42 -32.74 -22.53
CA SER A 726 -10.23 -33.90 -22.10
C SER A 726 -10.31 -34.05 -20.57
N SER A 727 -9.43 -33.40 -19.84
CA SER A 727 -9.41 -33.39 -18.37
C SER A 727 -10.48 -32.50 -17.74
N VAL A 728 -11.14 -31.65 -18.52
CA VAL A 728 -12.15 -30.67 -18.04
C VAL A 728 -13.46 -30.90 -18.77
N THR A 729 -14.52 -31.16 -18.04
CA THR A 729 -15.87 -31.24 -18.59
C THR A 729 -16.47 -29.85 -18.71
N VAL A 730 -16.76 -29.40 -19.93
CA VAL A 730 -17.44 -28.13 -20.20
C VAL A 730 -18.91 -28.42 -20.52
N LEU A 731 -19.82 -27.88 -19.75
CA LEU A 731 -21.26 -28.03 -19.91
C LEU A 731 -21.93 -26.64 -20.07
N PRO A 732 -23.08 -26.55 -20.75
CA PRO A 732 -23.87 -25.33 -20.70
C PRO A 732 -24.36 -25.04 -19.27
N LEU A 733 -24.46 -23.74 -18.95
CA LEU A 733 -24.90 -23.25 -17.65
C LEU A 733 -26.40 -23.42 -17.49
#